data_60ad7bf6f458fdea97cb8b523b442658
#
_entry.id   60ad7bf6f458fdea97cb8b523b442658
#
_cell.length_a   1.000
_cell.length_b   1.000
_cell.length_c   1.000
_cell.angle_alpha   90.00
_cell.angle_beta   90.00
_cell.angle_gamma   90.00
#
_symmetry.space_group_name_H-M   'P 1'
#
loop_
_entity.id
_entity.type
_entity.pdbx_description
1 polymer ?
#
loop_
_entity_poly.entity_id
_entity_poly.type
_entity_poly.pdbx_seq_one_letter_code
_entity_poly.pdbx_strand_id
1 'polypeptide(L)'
;MALALAVSAALPAAYAADGIHIRSQPLGAALSQLGQQTSLQVFFSPDMVAGKQAPAVDGNLSPEQALRQLLQGSGLDYQIDAGSVTLRPLRSGTGEAGSPLELGVTDIKVVGDWLGDANAEVVQNHPGARTVIRREAMVEQGAMNVSDVLRRVPGVQVQEANGTGGSDISLNVGVRGLTSRLSPRSTVLIDGVPAAFAPYGQPQLSMAPISAGNLDSIDVVRGAGSVRYGPQNVGGVINFVTRAIPEQASGEVGTTLETSAHGGWKHVDNAFVGGTADNGMGVALLYTGVNGNGYRNSNNSNDIDDVILKTHWAPTDQDDFSLNLHYYNANADMPGGLTQKQFDANPYQSVRDWDNFSGRRKDISFKYIRQIDDRTQAEVLTYYIDSFRGSNIANRDLKTIGSYPRSYYTFGIEPRVSHVFDVGPSTQEVSVGYRYLKEGMHEQASSLNLVNNVPTPGGQNDGHVYQDRTGGTVANAFYIDNKIDIGKWTVTPGIRFENIETNWHDRPVVALNGVRTVEKNRKINSNEPLPALSVMYHISDAWKVFANYETSFGSLQYAQIGQGGRVNQTADGLNPEKAKTYEIGTRYNDSVWGGEVTLFYIDFSDELQYVSNDVGWTNLGATKHQGIETSAHYDLSNLDPRLDGLTANAGFTYTKATAEGDVPFKGRDLPLYSREVLTAGLRYDINHWTHNLDVYAQSGQRAPGTGTTYITQGTADGQYGDIPGYVSVNVRSGYDFGAQLSNLKLGVGVKNVFDQQHYTRSSDNNAGLYLGQPRTFFVQASVGF
;
A
#
# COMPACT_ATOMS: atom_id res chain seq x y z
N MET A 1 30.69 -9.57 4.07
CA MET A 1 31.31 -10.90 4.16
C MET A 1 30.54 -11.80 3.20
N ALA A 2 31.11 -12.01 2.02
CA ALA A 2 30.45 -12.67 0.91
C ALA A 2 30.36 -14.18 1.17
N LEU A 3 29.16 -14.72 1.23
CA LEU A 3 28.94 -16.17 1.22
C LEU A 3 28.61 -16.59 -0.22
N ALA A 4 29.62 -17.06 -0.94
CA ALA A 4 29.44 -17.71 -2.24
C ALA A 4 28.96 -19.14 -2.01
N LEU A 5 27.68 -19.40 -2.22
CA LEU A 5 27.18 -20.78 -2.34
C LEU A 5 27.33 -21.24 -3.79
N ALA A 6 28.27 -22.14 -3.98
CA ALA A 6 28.39 -22.91 -5.23
C ALA A 6 27.29 -23.99 -5.25
N VAL A 7 26.24 -23.76 -6.04
CA VAL A 7 25.24 -24.77 -6.37
C VAL A 7 25.73 -25.49 -7.63
N SER A 8 26.17 -26.73 -7.48
CA SER A 8 26.48 -27.63 -8.61
C SER A 8 25.16 -28.05 -9.27
N ALA A 9 24.87 -27.48 -10.44
CA ALA A 9 23.76 -27.87 -11.27
C ALA A 9 23.97 -29.25 -11.87
N ALA A 10 23.17 -30.21 -11.46
CA ALA A 10 22.92 -31.42 -12.23
C ALA A 10 21.88 -31.10 -13.31
N LEU A 11 22.29 -31.04 -14.56
CA LEU A 11 21.41 -30.87 -15.72
C LEU A 11 20.54 -32.12 -15.89
N PRO A 12 19.21 -32.03 -15.90
CA PRO A 12 18.38 -33.10 -16.45
C PRO A 12 18.38 -32.99 -17.98
N ALA A 13 18.48 -34.15 -18.63
CA ALA A 13 18.49 -34.29 -20.06
C ALA A 13 17.23 -33.74 -20.73
N ALA A 14 17.41 -32.98 -21.80
CA ALA A 14 16.34 -32.48 -22.65
C ALA A 14 15.45 -33.65 -23.16
N TYR A 15 14.18 -33.63 -22.75
CA TYR A 15 13.16 -34.43 -23.42
C TYR A 15 12.64 -33.63 -24.63
N ALA A 16 12.74 -34.26 -25.79
CA ALA A 16 12.08 -33.78 -27.02
C ALA A 16 10.57 -33.71 -26.81
N ALA A 17 9.92 -32.68 -27.36
CA ALA A 17 8.47 -32.50 -27.31
C ALA A 17 7.79 -33.65 -28.06
N ASP A 18 7.40 -34.72 -27.34
CA ASP A 18 6.46 -35.71 -27.82
C ASP A 18 5.08 -35.09 -27.83
N GLY A 19 4.31 -35.27 -28.92
CA GLY A 19 2.93 -34.76 -29.06
C GLY A 19 2.03 -35.24 -27.93
N ILE A 20 0.91 -34.53 -27.71
CA ILE A 20 -0.09 -34.87 -26.66
C ILE A 20 -0.79 -36.17 -27.08
N HIS A 21 -0.73 -37.21 -26.21
CA HIS A 21 -1.34 -38.52 -26.42
C HIS A 21 -2.22 -38.88 -25.22
N ILE A 22 -3.53 -38.70 -25.36
CA ILE A 22 -4.52 -39.05 -24.36
C ILE A 22 -5.57 -39.99 -24.97
N ARG A 23 -5.69 -41.20 -24.42
CA ARG A 23 -6.72 -42.16 -24.85
C ARG A 23 -8.08 -41.75 -24.34
N SER A 24 -9.15 -42.20 -25.00
CA SER A 24 -10.51 -42.03 -24.49
C SER A 24 -10.66 -42.71 -23.12
N GLN A 25 -11.03 -41.92 -22.12
CA GLN A 25 -11.12 -42.31 -20.71
C GLN A 25 -12.04 -41.36 -19.94
N PRO A 26 -12.36 -41.62 -18.65
CA PRO A 26 -13.13 -40.68 -17.84
C PRO A 26 -12.54 -39.28 -17.87
N LEU A 27 -13.38 -38.25 -18.01
CA LEU A 27 -12.95 -36.88 -18.28
C LEU A 27 -11.97 -36.34 -17.22
N GLY A 28 -12.19 -36.60 -15.94
CA GLY A 28 -11.29 -36.18 -14.89
C GLY A 28 -9.87 -36.76 -15.02
N ALA A 29 -9.79 -38.07 -15.42
CA ALA A 29 -8.49 -38.73 -15.67
C ALA A 29 -7.80 -38.15 -16.91
N ALA A 30 -8.55 -37.86 -17.98
CA ALA A 30 -8.02 -37.25 -19.19
C ALA A 30 -7.48 -35.82 -18.96
N LEU A 31 -8.16 -35.02 -18.15
CA LEU A 31 -7.73 -33.67 -17.77
C LEU A 31 -6.47 -33.70 -16.88
N SER A 32 -6.41 -34.63 -15.94
CA SER A 32 -5.19 -34.85 -15.13
C SER A 32 -4.00 -35.28 -15.98
N GLN A 33 -4.24 -36.15 -16.97
CA GLN A 33 -3.21 -36.58 -17.92
C GLN A 33 -2.76 -35.44 -18.85
N LEU A 34 -3.65 -34.54 -19.25
CA LEU A 34 -3.31 -33.34 -20.00
C LEU A 34 -2.39 -32.43 -19.17
N GLY A 35 -2.73 -32.17 -17.89
CA GLY A 35 -1.89 -31.41 -16.98
C GLY A 35 -0.50 -32.01 -16.81
N GLN A 36 -0.37 -33.36 -16.78
CA GLN A 36 0.92 -34.03 -16.70
C GLN A 36 1.78 -33.97 -17.98
N GLN A 37 1.12 -33.88 -19.15
CA GLN A 37 1.81 -33.78 -20.45
C GLN A 37 2.06 -32.35 -20.90
N THR A 38 1.48 -31.38 -20.21
CA THR A 38 1.58 -29.96 -20.55
C THR A 38 1.87 -29.12 -19.30
N SER A 39 2.12 -27.85 -19.46
CA SER A 39 2.27 -26.91 -18.33
C SER A 39 0.94 -26.36 -17.79
N LEU A 40 -0.23 -26.87 -18.28
CA LEU A 40 -1.55 -26.41 -17.82
C LEU A 40 -1.92 -27.04 -16.49
N GLN A 41 -2.30 -26.21 -15.52
CA GLN A 41 -2.95 -26.65 -14.28
C GLN A 41 -4.45 -26.62 -14.48
N VAL A 42 -5.12 -27.79 -14.48
CA VAL A 42 -6.55 -27.87 -14.72
C VAL A 42 -7.30 -28.11 -13.41
N PHE A 43 -8.05 -27.10 -12.97
CA PHE A 43 -8.87 -27.15 -11.75
C PHE A 43 -10.33 -27.51 -12.09
N PHE A 44 -10.86 -28.53 -11.45
CA PHE A 44 -12.25 -28.94 -11.59
C PHE A 44 -12.77 -29.66 -10.34
N SER A 45 -14.04 -29.45 -10.01
CA SER A 45 -14.68 -30.25 -8.98
C SER A 45 -14.90 -31.70 -9.49
N PRO A 46 -14.65 -32.74 -8.68
CA PRO A 46 -14.89 -34.12 -9.03
C PRO A 46 -16.32 -34.35 -9.55
N ASP A 47 -17.32 -33.68 -9.02
CA ASP A 47 -18.71 -33.77 -9.40
C ASP A 47 -18.96 -33.22 -10.81
N MET A 48 -18.22 -32.25 -11.27
CA MET A 48 -18.34 -31.60 -12.58
C MET A 48 -17.96 -32.56 -13.72
N VAL A 49 -17.06 -33.47 -13.48
CA VAL A 49 -16.51 -34.44 -14.44
C VAL A 49 -17.06 -35.86 -14.20
N ALA A 50 -17.81 -36.10 -13.13
CA ALA A 50 -18.39 -37.39 -12.79
C ALA A 50 -19.30 -37.92 -13.90
N GLY A 51 -19.08 -39.15 -14.33
CA GLY A 51 -19.87 -39.83 -15.38
C GLY A 51 -19.61 -39.32 -16.81
N LYS A 52 -18.69 -38.35 -17.01
CA LYS A 52 -18.34 -37.85 -18.35
C LYS A 52 -17.13 -38.58 -18.92
N GLN A 53 -17.16 -38.81 -20.26
CA GLN A 53 -16.05 -39.46 -20.99
C GLN A 53 -15.40 -38.42 -21.91
N ALA A 54 -14.06 -38.40 -21.92
CA ALA A 54 -13.30 -37.62 -22.87
C ALA A 54 -13.03 -38.41 -24.16
N PRO A 55 -13.07 -37.77 -25.33
CA PRO A 55 -12.59 -38.38 -26.57
C PRO A 55 -11.08 -38.60 -26.51
N ALA A 56 -10.55 -39.44 -27.38
CA ALA A 56 -9.10 -39.57 -27.54
C ALA A 56 -8.54 -38.33 -28.22
N VAL A 57 -7.40 -37.86 -27.74
CA VAL A 57 -6.64 -36.72 -28.28
C VAL A 57 -5.22 -37.19 -28.60
N ASP A 58 -4.83 -37.04 -29.86
CA ASP A 58 -3.51 -37.52 -30.35
C ASP A 58 -2.95 -36.57 -31.40
N GLY A 59 -1.75 -36.07 -31.19
CA GLY A 59 -1.07 -35.22 -32.16
C GLY A 59 -0.24 -34.10 -31.55
N ASN A 60 0.38 -33.34 -32.45
CA ASN A 60 1.18 -32.16 -32.08
C ASN A 60 0.23 -30.93 -31.93
N LEU A 61 -0.53 -30.93 -30.84
CA LEU A 61 -1.50 -29.92 -30.51
C LEU A 61 -0.99 -28.98 -29.44
N SER A 62 -1.46 -27.71 -29.45
CA SER A 62 -1.23 -26.87 -28.30
C SER A 62 -2.04 -27.38 -27.09
N PRO A 63 -1.60 -27.11 -25.84
CA PRO A 63 -2.32 -27.53 -24.64
C PRO A 63 -3.79 -27.10 -24.64
N GLU A 64 -4.09 -25.91 -25.12
CA GLU A 64 -5.45 -25.38 -25.24
C GLU A 64 -6.27 -26.12 -26.33
N GLN A 65 -5.67 -26.44 -27.47
CA GLN A 65 -6.35 -27.23 -28.51
C GLN A 65 -6.70 -28.62 -28.01
N ALA A 66 -5.81 -29.25 -27.27
CA ALA A 66 -6.05 -30.57 -26.65
C ALA A 66 -7.16 -30.48 -25.59
N LEU A 67 -7.15 -29.46 -24.73
CA LEU A 67 -8.19 -29.21 -23.75
C LEU A 67 -9.56 -29.04 -24.40
N ARG A 68 -9.64 -28.25 -25.47
CA ARG A 68 -10.88 -28.00 -26.22
C ARG A 68 -11.43 -29.27 -26.82
N GLN A 69 -10.58 -30.18 -27.31
CA GLN A 69 -10.99 -31.50 -27.82
C GLN A 69 -11.47 -32.41 -26.69
N LEU A 70 -10.79 -32.47 -25.55
CA LEU A 70 -11.20 -33.27 -24.39
C LEU A 70 -12.56 -32.85 -23.83
N LEU A 71 -12.89 -31.57 -23.88
CA LEU A 71 -14.14 -31.03 -23.38
C LEU A 71 -15.29 -31.13 -24.40
N GLN A 72 -15.03 -31.55 -25.63
CA GLN A 72 -16.04 -31.64 -26.68
C GLN A 72 -17.18 -32.63 -26.28
N GLY A 73 -18.41 -32.15 -26.26
CA GLY A 73 -19.58 -32.96 -25.87
C GLY A 73 -19.74 -33.16 -24.35
N SER A 74 -18.88 -32.63 -23.53
CA SER A 74 -18.96 -32.75 -22.07
C SER A 74 -19.98 -31.82 -21.41
N GLY A 75 -20.46 -30.79 -22.12
CA GLY A 75 -21.29 -29.74 -21.55
C GLY A 75 -20.53 -28.80 -20.61
N LEU A 76 -19.21 -28.81 -20.70
CA LEU A 76 -18.34 -27.92 -19.94
C LEU A 76 -17.61 -26.94 -20.85
N ASP A 77 -17.41 -25.75 -20.36
CA ASP A 77 -16.58 -24.70 -20.90
C ASP A 77 -15.37 -24.47 -19.97
N TYR A 78 -14.39 -23.71 -20.39
CA TYR A 78 -13.19 -23.44 -19.59
C TYR A 78 -12.77 -21.98 -19.68
N GLN A 79 -12.08 -21.54 -18.66
CA GLN A 79 -11.39 -20.27 -18.63
C GLN A 79 -9.91 -20.54 -18.35
N ILE A 80 -9.01 -19.89 -19.12
CA ILE A 80 -7.55 -19.98 -18.90
C ILE A 80 -7.09 -18.64 -18.35
N ASP A 81 -6.47 -18.67 -17.16
CA ASP A 81 -5.79 -17.53 -16.55
C ASP A 81 -4.37 -17.95 -16.17
N ALA A 82 -3.37 -17.32 -16.79
CA ALA A 82 -1.94 -17.51 -16.50
C ALA A 82 -1.47 -18.98 -16.39
N GLY A 83 -1.96 -19.86 -17.29
CA GLY A 83 -1.60 -21.29 -17.29
C GLY A 83 -2.48 -22.17 -16.39
N SER A 84 -3.41 -21.59 -15.66
CA SER A 84 -4.44 -22.29 -14.88
C SER A 84 -5.75 -22.35 -15.65
N VAL A 85 -6.34 -23.51 -15.72
CA VAL A 85 -7.62 -23.77 -16.40
C VAL A 85 -8.68 -24.07 -15.35
N THR A 86 -9.74 -23.26 -15.33
CA THR A 86 -10.94 -23.53 -14.51
C THR A 86 -12.09 -23.98 -15.39
N LEU A 87 -12.71 -25.12 -15.08
CA LEU A 87 -13.87 -25.61 -15.81
C LEU A 87 -15.17 -24.99 -15.27
N ARG A 88 -16.12 -24.76 -16.17
CA ARG A 88 -17.47 -24.25 -15.86
C ARG A 88 -18.52 -24.96 -16.75
N PRO A 89 -19.80 -25.07 -16.34
CA PRO A 89 -20.85 -25.57 -17.18
C PRO A 89 -21.09 -24.71 -18.42
N LEU A 90 -21.28 -25.33 -19.59
CA LEU A 90 -21.62 -24.64 -20.84
C LEU A 90 -23.00 -23.99 -20.71
N ARG A 91 -23.12 -22.67 -20.83
CA ARG A 91 -24.40 -21.97 -20.85
C ARG A 91 -25.07 -22.19 -22.23
N SER A 92 -26.08 -23.01 -22.30
CA SER A 92 -26.94 -23.16 -23.51
C SER A 92 -27.83 -21.92 -23.63
N GLY A 93 -27.52 -21.05 -24.58
CA GLY A 93 -28.43 -19.96 -24.95
C GLY A 93 -29.52 -20.46 -25.90
N THR A 94 -30.77 -20.62 -25.45
CA THR A 94 -32.01 -20.37 -26.18
C THR A 94 -33.16 -20.27 -25.18
N GLY A 95 -33.96 -19.20 -25.30
CA GLY A 95 -34.96 -18.86 -24.31
C GLY A 95 -36.16 -19.79 -24.23
N GLU A 96 -36.70 -19.88 -23.05
CA GLU A 96 -38.16 -19.92 -22.78
C GLU A 96 -38.40 -19.54 -21.30
N ALA A 97 -39.41 -18.71 -21.10
CA ALA A 97 -39.81 -18.24 -19.78
C ALA A 97 -40.55 -19.32 -19.00
N GLY A 98 -40.21 -19.50 -17.73
CA GLY A 98 -41.14 -20.07 -16.76
C GLY A 98 -40.62 -21.28 -15.97
N SER A 99 -39.90 -21.04 -14.90
CA SER A 99 -40.00 -21.73 -13.61
C SER A 99 -38.97 -21.11 -12.65
N PRO A 100 -39.24 -21.02 -11.35
CA PRO A 100 -38.24 -20.46 -10.40
C PRO A 100 -37.01 -21.36 -10.42
N LEU A 101 -35.85 -20.80 -10.75
CA LEU A 101 -34.57 -21.43 -10.55
C LEU A 101 -34.47 -21.78 -9.06
N GLU A 102 -34.49 -23.06 -8.72
CA GLU A 102 -33.79 -23.49 -7.51
C GLU A 102 -32.32 -23.06 -7.66
N LEU A 103 -31.97 -21.98 -6.98
CA LEU A 103 -30.60 -21.62 -6.74
C LEU A 103 -30.00 -22.79 -5.98
N GLY A 104 -29.19 -23.60 -6.67
CA GLY A 104 -28.29 -24.51 -5.99
C GLY A 104 -27.59 -23.74 -4.88
N VAL A 105 -27.64 -24.31 -3.68
CA VAL A 105 -26.96 -23.73 -2.52
C VAL A 105 -25.50 -23.52 -2.92
N THR A 106 -25.16 -22.29 -3.29
CA THR A 106 -23.78 -21.89 -3.44
C THR A 106 -23.22 -21.93 -2.03
N ASP A 107 -22.20 -22.71 -1.79
CA ASP A 107 -21.49 -22.72 -0.51
C ASP A 107 -21.16 -21.27 -0.15
N ILE A 108 -21.92 -20.68 0.77
CA ILE A 108 -21.74 -19.30 1.21
C ILE A 108 -20.54 -19.33 2.13
N LYS A 109 -19.37 -19.07 1.57
CA LYS A 109 -18.16 -18.89 2.37
C LYS A 109 -18.30 -17.58 3.13
N VAL A 110 -18.33 -17.63 4.45
CA VAL A 110 -18.30 -16.42 5.29
C VAL A 110 -16.97 -15.73 5.05
N VAL A 111 -17.00 -14.55 4.47
CA VAL A 111 -15.80 -13.75 4.20
C VAL A 111 -15.62 -12.75 5.32
N GLY A 112 -14.95 -13.16 6.39
CA GLY A 112 -14.69 -12.30 7.55
C GLY A 112 -13.78 -11.09 7.28
N ASP A 113 -12.92 -11.15 6.25
CA ASP A 113 -11.94 -10.10 5.95
C ASP A 113 -11.88 -9.78 4.45
N TRP A 114 -12.43 -8.64 4.07
CA TRP A 114 -12.42 -8.21 2.67
C TRP A 114 -11.18 -7.41 2.24
N LEU A 115 -10.28 -7.04 3.13
CA LEU A 115 -8.97 -6.48 2.78
C LEU A 115 -7.88 -7.55 2.63
N GLY A 116 -8.11 -8.78 3.03
CA GLY A 116 -7.19 -9.90 2.81
C GLY A 116 -7.36 -10.60 1.47
N ASP A 117 -8.53 -10.40 0.82
CA ASP A 117 -8.87 -11.06 -0.44
C ASP A 117 -8.81 -10.06 -1.61
N ALA A 118 -7.76 -10.20 -2.41
CA ALA A 118 -7.56 -9.42 -3.64
C ALA A 118 -8.26 -10.03 -4.86
N ASN A 119 -9.18 -10.98 -4.68
CA ASN A 119 -9.95 -11.59 -5.75
C ASN A 119 -10.74 -10.53 -6.54
N ALA A 120 -10.76 -10.65 -7.87
CA ALA A 120 -11.43 -9.70 -8.75
C ALA A 120 -12.94 -9.58 -8.44
N GLU A 121 -13.60 -10.66 -8.03
CA GLU A 121 -15.00 -10.65 -7.65
C GLU A 121 -15.24 -9.87 -6.35
N VAL A 122 -14.38 -10.02 -5.35
CA VAL A 122 -14.45 -9.28 -4.08
C VAL A 122 -14.23 -7.78 -4.34
N VAL A 123 -13.28 -7.42 -5.20
CA VAL A 123 -13.06 -6.02 -5.62
C VAL A 123 -14.28 -5.49 -6.38
N GLN A 124 -14.85 -6.27 -7.31
CA GLN A 124 -16.02 -5.89 -8.11
C GLN A 124 -17.26 -5.65 -7.24
N ASN A 125 -17.43 -6.43 -6.17
CA ASN A 125 -18.57 -6.37 -5.25
C ASN A 125 -18.31 -5.48 -4.03
N HIS A 126 -17.17 -4.78 -3.96
CA HIS A 126 -16.92 -3.82 -2.88
C HIS A 126 -17.77 -2.55 -3.07
N PRO A 127 -18.57 -2.14 -2.06
CA PRO A 127 -19.49 -1.00 -2.18
C PRO A 127 -18.79 0.34 -1.97
N GLY A 128 -17.66 0.59 -2.62
CA GLY A 128 -16.86 1.81 -2.53
C GLY A 128 -15.70 1.80 -3.51
N ALA A 129 -14.95 2.91 -3.55
CA ALA A 129 -13.76 3.01 -4.39
C ALA A 129 -12.64 2.12 -3.85
N ARG A 130 -12.28 1.06 -4.57
CA ARG A 130 -11.22 0.12 -4.21
C ARG A 130 -10.33 -0.19 -5.41
N THR A 131 -9.03 -0.19 -5.20
CA THR A 131 -8.02 -0.52 -6.21
C THR A 131 -7.04 -1.53 -5.64
N VAL A 132 -6.85 -2.66 -6.32
CA VAL A 132 -5.84 -3.65 -5.98
C VAL A 132 -4.79 -3.70 -7.08
N ILE A 133 -3.53 -3.51 -6.70
CA ILE A 133 -2.39 -3.61 -7.62
C ILE A 133 -1.63 -4.87 -7.27
N ARG A 134 -1.59 -5.82 -8.19
CA ARG A 134 -0.95 -7.12 -8.00
C ARG A 134 0.56 -7.07 -8.32
N ARG A 135 1.29 -8.07 -7.82
CA ARG A 135 2.75 -8.20 -7.99
C ARG A 135 3.18 -8.12 -9.46
N GLU A 136 2.47 -8.82 -10.35
CA GLU A 136 2.78 -8.83 -11.78
C GLU A 136 2.81 -7.41 -12.35
N ALA A 137 1.78 -6.62 -12.07
CA ALA A 137 1.70 -5.23 -12.51
C ALA A 137 2.82 -4.36 -11.90
N MET A 138 3.22 -4.61 -10.63
CA MET A 138 4.33 -3.89 -10.00
C MET A 138 5.67 -4.19 -10.70
N VAL A 139 5.94 -5.47 -10.98
CA VAL A 139 7.19 -5.92 -11.65
C VAL A 139 7.24 -5.42 -13.09
N GLU A 140 6.13 -5.52 -13.82
CA GLU A 140 6.03 -5.09 -15.22
C GLU A 140 6.14 -3.59 -15.40
N GLN A 141 5.76 -2.83 -14.40
CA GLN A 141 5.93 -1.37 -14.38
C GLN A 141 7.35 -0.95 -13.96
N GLY A 142 8.20 -1.89 -13.55
CA GLY A 142 9.53 -1.60 -13.04
C GLY A 142 9.51 -0.82 -11.73
N ALA A 143 8.49 -1.06 -10.88
CA ALA A 143 8.40 -0.40 -9.59
C ALA A 143 9.55 -0.85 -8.68
N MET A 144 10.27 0.10 -8.10
CA MET A 144 11.42 -0.14 -7.22
C MET A 144 11.03 -0.06 -5.75
N ASN A 145 9.96 0.65 -5.45
CA ASN A 145 9.45 0.85 -4.09
C ASN A 145 7.92 0.99 -4.11
N VAL A 146 7.31 1.00 -2.94
CA VAL A 146 5.86 1.12 -2.79
C VAL A 146 5.30 2.46 -3.25
N SER A 147 6.11 3.52 -3.23
CA SER A 147 5.73 4.86 -3.71
C SER A 147 5.50 4.89 -5.21
N ASP A 148 6.33 4.17 -6.00
CA ASP A 148 6.18 4.05 -7.45
C ASP A 148 4.83 3.42 -7.82
N VAL A 149 4.38 2.45 -7.01
CA VAL A 149 3.11 1.74 -7.20
C VAL A 149 1.93 2.63 -6.81
N LEU A 150 1.95 3.19 -5.60
CA LEU A 150 0.83 3.98 -5.06
C LEU A 150 0.53 5.23 -5.86
N ARG A 151 1.51 5.82 -6.52
CA ARG A 151 1.35 7.02 -7.39
C ARG A 151 0.37 6.78 -8.54
N ARG A 152 0.11 5.54 -8.93
CA ARG A 152 -0.78 5.17 -10.03
C ARG A 152 -2.21 4.92 -9.61
N VAL A 153 -2.48 4.90 -8.31
CA VAL A 153 -3.83 4.72 -7.79
C VAL A 153 -4.60 6.03 -7.90
N PRO A 154 -5.77 6.07 -8.54
CA PRO A 154 -6.60 7.26 -8.59
C PRO A 154 -6.87 7.81 -7.18
N GLY A 155 -6.84 9.13 -7.03
CA GLY A 155 -7.04 9.78 -5.73
C GLY A 155 -5.87 9.74 -4.76
N VAL A 156 -4.83 8.95 -5.05
CA VAL A 156 -3.61 8.85 -4.23
C VAL A 156 -2.51 9.73 -4.80
N GLN A 157 -1.87 10.51 -3.95
CA GLN A 157 -0.72 11.33 -4.29
C GLN A 157 0.45 11.00 -3.38
N VAL A 158 1.62 10.82 -3.96
CA VAL A 158 2.85 10.49 -3.26
C VAL A 158 3.88 11.58 -3.52
N GLN A 159 4.50 12.10 -2.47
CA GLN A 159 5.60 13.04 -2.60
C GLN A 159 6.93 12.27 -2.67
N GLU A 160 7.66 12.43 -3.76
CA GLU A 160 8.94 11.76 -4.00
C GLU A 160 10.04 12.17 -3.01
N ALA A 161 10.01 13.44 -2.63
CA ALA A 161 11.04 14.01 -1.76
C ALA A 161 10.39 14.83 -0.64
N ASN A 162 10.94 14.73 0.55
CA ASN A 162 10.48 15.46 1.73
C ASN A 162 11.66 15.74 2.67
N GLY A 163 11.38 16.39 3.80
CA GLY A 163 12.37 16.71 4.82
C GLY A 163 13.02 15.50 5.51
N THR A 164 12.51 14.28 5.30
CA THR A 164 13.13 13.01 5.74
C THR A 164 13.96 12.34 4.65
N GLY A 165 14.25 13.05 3.55
CA GLY A 165 15.35 12.72 2.67
C GLY A 165 15.02 12.12 1.31
N GLY A 166 13.78 11.97 0.89
CA GLY A 166 13.48 11.43 -0.46
C GLY A 166 14.05 10.03 -0.70
N SER A 167 14.18 9.26 0.34
CA SER A 167 14.71 7.91 0.29
C SER A 167 13.58 6.88 0.23
N ASP A 168 13.90 5.67 -0.19
CA ASP A 168 12.97 4.54 -0.25
C ASP A 168 12.43 4.11 1.14
N ILE A 169 12.99 4.65 2.23
CA ILE A 169 12.57 4.30 3.59
C ILE A 169 11.33 5.03 4.07
N SER A 170 10.93 6.14 3.46
CA SER A 170 9.76 6.92 3.88
C SER A 170 8.63 6.82 2.88
N LEU A 171 7.39 6.81 3.39
CA LEU A 171 6.19 6.88 2.57
C LEU A 171 5.38 8.13 2.92
N ASN A 172 5.31 9.06 1.98
CA ASN A 172 4.51 10.27 2.07
C ASN A 172 3.32 10.16 1.12
N VAL A 173 2.25 9.57 1.61
CA VAL A 173 1.03 9.33 0.84
C VAL A 173 -0.11 10.20 1.38
N GLY A 174 -0.82 10.85 0.48
CA GLY A 174 -2.06 11.57 0.74
C GLY A 174 -3.17 11.07 -0.17
N VAL A 175 -4.39 10.99 0.34
CA VAL A 175 -5.56 10.57 -0.43
C VAL A 175 -6.52 11.74 -0.52
N ARG A 176 -7.05 12.03 -1.75
CA ARG A 176 -8.10 13.05 -1.97
C ARG A 176 -7.76 14.45 -1.44
N GLY A 177 -6.51 14.89 -1.65
CA GLY A 177 -6.04 16.21 -1.22
C GLY A 177 -5.73 16.32 0.27
N LEU A 178 -5.80 15.25 1.03
CA LEU A 178 -5.27 15.19 2.38
C LEU A 178 -3.75 15.25 2.33
N THR A 179 -3.15 16.13 3.12
CA THR A 179 -1.69 16.27 3.12
C THR A 179 -0.98 15.03 3.64
N SER A 180 0.05 14.61 2.94
CA SER A 180 0.81 13.42 3.26
C SER A 180 1.95 13.65 4.25
N ARG A 181 2.29 14.90 4.56
CA ARG A 181 3.58 15.23 5.16
C ARG A 181 3.79 14.73 6.59
N LEU A 182 2.79 14.82 7.46
CA LEU A 182 2.94 14.51 8.88
C LEU A 182 1.94 13.47 9.40
N SER A 183 0.95 13.14 8.61
CA SER A 183 0.01 12.04 8.89
C SER A 183 -0.62 11.63 7.57
N PRO A 184 -0.58 10.35 7.18
CA PRO A 184 -1.23 9.90 5.97
C PRO A 184 -2.75 10.08 6.03
N ARG A 185 -3.32 10.29 7.21
CA ARG A 185 -4.77 10.31 7.46
C ARG A 185 -5.49 9.11 6.81
N SER A 186 -4.72 8.07 6.57
CA SER A 186 -5.18 6.77 6.09
C SER A 186 -4.65 5.71 7.03
N THR A 187 -5.46 4.70 7.32
CA THR A 187 -4.98 3.51 8.03
C THR A 187 -4.06 2.72 7.12
N VAL A 188 -2.82 2.52 7.51
CA VAL A 188 -1.86 1.76 6.71
C VAL A 188 -1.49 0.48 7.44
N LEU A 189 -1.63 -0.64 6.74
CA LEU A 189 -1.49 -1.99 7.27
C LEU A 189 -0.47 -2.80 6.46
N ILE A 190 0.10 -3.82 7.09
CA ILE A 190 0.87 -4.91 6.47
C ILE A 190 0.20 -6.21 6.92
N ASP A 191 -0.39 -6.97 6.02
CA ASP A 191 -1.18 -8.19 6.33
C ASP A 191 -2.22 -7.96 7.45
N GLY A 192 -2.86 -6.77 7.47
CA GLY A 192 -3.83 -6.38 8.50
C GLY A 192 -3.24 -5.79 9.79
N VAL A 193 -1.92 -5.86 10.00
CA VAL A 193 -1.22 -5.30 11.16
C VAL A 193 -0.82 -3.84 10.89
N PRO A 194 -0.98 -2.90 11.85
CA PRO A 194 -0.61 -1.51 11.63
C PRO A 194 0.86 -1.31 11.22
N ALA A 195 1.09 -0.58 10.13
CA ALA A 195 2.43 -0.25 9.63
C ALA A 195 3.11 0.89 10.42
N ALA A 196 2.33 1.80 10.99
CA ALA A 196 2.84 2.97 11.72
C ALA A 196 3.55 2.59 13.02
N PHE A 197 4.47 3.45 13.48
CA PHE A 197 5.20 3.28 14.75
C PHE A 197 4.27 3.21 15.96
N ALA A 198 3.28 4.09 16.01
CA ALA A 198 2.21 4.13 16.99
C ALA A 198 0.96 4.62 16.26
N PRO A 199 -0.01 3.74 15.95
CA PRO A 199 -1.16 4.05 15.07
C PRO A 199 -1.98 5.27 15.50
N TYR A 200 -2.08 5.54 16.78
CA TYR A 200 -2.77 6.71 17.32
C TYR A 200 -1.85 7.91 17.53
N GLY A 201 -0.74 7.72 18.25
CA GLY A 201 0.12 8.80 18.71
C GLY A 201 1.20 9.22 17.72
N GLN A 202 1.60 8.35 16.78
CA GLN A 202 2.61 8.62 15.77
C GLN A 202 2.31 7.87 14.46
N PRO A 203 1.21 8.22 13.77
CA PRO A 203 0.77 7.52 12.55
C PRO A 203 1.66 7.78 11.32
N GLN A 204 2.64 8.65 11.42
CA GLN A 204 3.53 9.06 10.34
C GLN A 204 4.36 7.89 9.83
N LEU A 205 4.43 7.76 8.50
CA LEU A 205 5.27 6.80 7.81
C LEU A 205 6.60 7.41 7.36
N SER A 206 7.31 8.05 8.30
CA SER A 206 8.69 8.46 8.04
C SER A 206 9.63 7.27 7.83
N MET A 207 9.18 6.08 8.18
CA MET A 207 9.67 4.79 7.73
C MET A 207 8.45 3.94 7.34
N ALA A 208 8.41 3.46 6.10
CA ALA A 208 7.46 2.46 5.62
C ALA A 208 8.15 1.09 5.73
N PRO A 209 7.83 0.29 6.74
CA PRO A 209 8.60 -0.92 7.02
C PRO A 209 8.17 -2.08 6.12
N ILE A 210 8.17 -1.85 4.81
CA ILE A 210 7.83 -2.85 3.80
C ILE A 210 8.47 -2.53 2.45
N SER A 211 9.04 -3.52 1.80
CA SER A 211 9.67 -3.44 0.49
C SER A 211 8.77 -4.04 -0.59
N ALA A 212 8.75 -3.41 -1.78
CA ALA A 212 7.92 -3.86 -2.89
C ALA A 212 8.21 -5.32 -3.33
N GLY A 213 9.45 -5.80 -3.17
CA GLY A 213 9.85 -7.17 -3.49
C GLY A 213 9.15 -8.25 -2.66
N ASN A 214 8.74 -7.91 -1.43
CA ASN A 214 8.05 -8.83 -0.52
C ASN A 214 6.53 -8.84 -0.72
N LEU A 215 5.98 -7.97 -1.57
CA LEU A 215 4.53 -7.83 -1.77
C LEU A 215 3.98 -8.81 -2.82
N ASP A 216 2.77 -9.28 -2.56
CA ASP A 216 1.86 -9.89 -3.51
C ASP A 216 0.93 -8.85 -4.13
N SER A 217 0.37 -7.99 -3.28
CA SER A 217 -0.50 -6.92 -3.75
C SER A 217 -0.51 -5.70 -2.81
N ILE A 218 -0.99 -4.58 -3.32
CA ILE A 218 -1.35 -3.40 -2.53
C ILE A 218 -2.84 -3.16 -2.72
N ASP A 219 -3.58 -3.18 -1.62
CA ASP A 219 -5.03 -2.99 -1.60
C ASP A 219 -5.35 -1.61 -1.02
N VAL A 220 -5.97 -0.77 -1.82
CA VAL A 220 -6.31 0.62 -1.48
C VAL A 220 -7.81 0.82 -1.50
N VAL A 221 -8.41 0.96 -0.33
CA VAL A 221 -9.81 1.35 -0.15
C VAL A 221 -9.87 2.83 0.17
N ARG A 222 -10.61 3.59 -0.62
CA ARG A 222 -10.84 5.01 -0.43
C ARG A 222 -12.29 5.20 0.02
N GLY A 223 -12.51 5.76 1.20
CA GLY A 223 -13.86 5.82 1.79
C GLY A 223 -14.25 4.53 2.52
N ALA A 224 -15.44 4.08 2.45
CA ALA A 224 -16.15 2.92 3.06
C ALA A 224 -15.37 1.80 3.81
N GLY A 225 -14.26 2.11 4.45
CA GLY A 225 -13.45 1.19 5.24
C GLY A 225 -13.49 1.44 6.74
N SER A 226 -14.13 2.54 7.15
CA SER A 226 -14.00 3.10 8.49
C SER A 226 -14.58 2.24 9.60
N VAL A 227 -15.59 1.40 9.33
CA VAL A 227 -16.25 0.60 10.38
C VAL A 227 -15.30 -0.47 10.92
N ARG A 228 -14.65 -1.23 10.06
CA ARG A 228 -13.79 -2.36 10.47
C ARG A 228 -12.36 -1.92 10.78
N TYR A 229 -11.87 -0.83 10.15
CA TYR A 229 -10.48 -0.39 10.23
C TYR A 229 -10.36 1.01 10.85
N GLY A 230 -9.25 1.29 11.49
CA GLY A 230 -8.93 2.56 12.12
C GLY A 230 -7.63 2.42 12.94
N PRO A 231 -7.12 3.50 13.53
CA PRO A 231 -7.51 4.90 13.44
C PRO A 231 -6.95 5.59 12.19
N GLN A 232 -7.17 6.91 12.05
CA GLN A 232 -6.60 7.74 10.97
C GLN A 232 -7.14 7.38 9.58
N ASN A 233 -8.40 6.98 9.49
CA ASN A 233 -9.00 6.43 8.27
C ASN A 233 -9.80 7.44 7.43
N VAL A 234 -9.54 8.75 7.56
CA VAL A 234 -10.21 9.79 6.77
C VAL A 234 -10.00 9.61 5.27
N GLY A 235 -8.78 9.25 4.87
CA GLY A 235 -8.41 8.93 3.48
C GLY A 235 -8.68 7.48 3.09
N GLY A 236 -9.19 6.65 4.00
CA GLY A 236 -9.41 5.23 3.77
C GLY A 236 -8.30 4.32 4.33
N VAL A 237 -8.12 3.16 3.71
CA VAL A 237 -7.19 2.12 4.17
C VAL A 237 -6.26 1.70 3.04
N ILE A 238 -4.98 1.56 3.34
CA ILE A 238 -3.96 0.99 2.45
C ILE A 238 -3.42 -0.26 3.13
N ASN A 239 -3.62 -1.43 2.54
CA ASN A 239 -3.10 -2.68 3.05
C ASN A 239 -2.05 -3.25 2.10
N PHE A 240 -0.83 -3.41 2.59
CA PHE A 240 0.24 -4.10 1.92
C PHE A 240 0.11 -5.59 2.21
N VAL A 241 -0.20 -6.38 1.19
CA VAL A 241 -0.35 -7.83 1.29
C VAL A 241 0.96 -8.47 0.87
N THR A 242 1.58 -9.22 1.78
CA THR A 242 2.85 -9.91 1.50
C THR A 242 2.62 -11.23 0.77
N ARG A 243 3.62 -11.72 0.05
CA ARG A 243 3.55 -12.97 -0.74
C ARG A 243 3.01 -14.12 0.11
N ALA A 244 2.07 -14.86 -0.45
CA ALA A 244 1.45 -16.00 0.20
C ALA A 244 2.42 -17.19 0.28
N ILE A 245 2.17 -18.10 1.22
CA ILE A 245 2.84 -19.40 1.29
C ILE A 245 2.31 -20.25 0.13
N PRO A 246 3.14 -20.76 -0.77
CA PRO A 246 2.70 -21.56 -1.90
C PRO A 246 2.25 -22.97 -1.47
N GLU A 247 1.30 -23.54 -2.21
CA GLU A 247 0.84 -24.90 -1.98
C GLU A 247 1.95 -25.93 -2.28
N GLN A 248 2.69 -25.71 -3.36
CA GLN A 248 3.85 -26.52 -3.74
C GLN A 248 5.15 -25.78 -3.42
N ALA A 249 6.20 -26.53 -3.11
CA ALA A 249 7.52 -25.95 -2.87
C ALA A 249 7.98 -25.16 -4.10
N SER A 250 8.23 -23.88 -3.92
CA SER A 250 8.68 -22.98 -4.98
C SER A 250 9.56 -21.86 -4.43
N GLY A 251 10.34 -21.24 -5.30
CA GLY A 251 11.17 -20.13 -4.92
C GLY A 251 11.44 -19.18 -6.08
N GLU A 252 11.90 -18.00 -5.74
CA GLU A 252 12.31 -16.96 -6.70
C GLU A 252 13.47 -16.19 -6.10
N VAL A 253 14.48 -15.93 -6.90
CA VAL A 253 15.54 -14.96 -6.59
C VAL A 253 15.61 -13.94 -7.71
N GLY A 254 15.77 -12.69 -7.34
CA GLY A 254 15.81 -11.59 -8.31
C GLY A 254 16.76 -10.49 -7.88
N THR A 255 17.22 -9.73 -8.84
CA THR A 255 18.07 -8.55 -8.62
C THR A 255 17.69 -7.44 -9.59
N THR A 256 17.79 -6.22 -9.14
CA THR A 256 17.63 -5.02 -9.97
C THR A 256 18.78 -4.06 -9.73
N LEU A 257 19.41 -3.61 -10.80
CA LEU A 257 20.41 -2.54 -10.79
C LEU A 257 19.81 -1.28 -11.37
N GLU A 258 19.94 -0.17 -10.68
CA GLU A 258 19.48 1.14 -11.13
C GLU A 258 20.63 2.15 -11.10
N THR A 259 20.72 2.99 -12.13
CA THR A 259 21.65 4.13 -12.18
C THR A 259 20.99 5.34 -12.84
N SER A 260 21.24 6.54 -12.31
CA SER A 260 20.71 7.75 -12.93
C SER A 260 21.70 8.35 -13.95
N ALA A 261 21.15 9.16 -14.87
CA ALA A 261 21.96 9.91 -15.84
C ALA A 261 22.94 10.89 -15.19
N HIS A 262 22.72 11.23 -13.91
CA HIS A 262 23.51 12.20 -13.15
C HIS A 262 24.36 11.57 -12.04
N GLY A 263 24.54 10.24 -12.07
CA GLY A 263 25.28 9.48 -11.07
C GLY A 263 24.39 8.78 -10.06
N GLY A 264 25.02 8.11 -9.12
CA GLY A 264 24.34 7.23 -8.17
C GLY A 264 24.08 5.85 -8.78
N TRP A 265 23.92 4.90 -7.92
CA TRP A 265 23.53 3.52 -8.28
C TRP A 265 22.74 2.92 -7.12
N LYS A 266 21.82 2.04 -7.42
CA LYS A 266 21.04 1.30 -6.45
C LYS A 266 20.91 -0.16 -6.88
N HIS A 267 21.02 -1.04 -5.91
CA HIS A 267 20.91 -2.47 -6.05
C HIS A 267 19.77 -2.97 -5.17
N VAL A 268 18.86 -3.73 -5.73
CA VAL A 268 17.73 -4.32 -5.02
C VAL A 268 17.75 -5.82 -5.24
N ASP A 269 17.93 -6.60 -4.18
CA ASP A 269 17.91 -8.06 -4.20
C ASP A 269 16.62 -8.58 -3.55
N ASN A 270 16.04 -9.60 -4.16
CA ASN A 270 14.85 -10.26 -3.67
C ASN A 270 15.06 -11.76 -3.59
N ALA A 271 14.58 -12.37 -2.52
CA ALA A 271 14.54 -13.82 -2.39
C ALA A 271 13.21 -14.25 -1.77
N PHE A 272 12.62 -15.26 -2.33
CA PHE A 272 11.40 -15.89 -1.83
C PHE A 272 11.57 -17.40 -1.94
N VAL A 273 11.20 -18.12 -0.89
CA VAL A 273 11.10 -19.57 -0.89
C VAL A 273 10.00 -20.01 0.06
N GLY A 274 9.19 -20.96 -0.35
CA GLY A 274 8.14 -21.49 0.50
C GLY A 274 7.53 -22.76 -0.03
N GLY A 275 6.63 -23.33 0.76
CA GLY A 275 5.86 -24.51 0.40
C GLY A 275 5.01 -25.00 1.53
N THR A 276 4.02 -25.83 1.22
CA THR A 276 3.11 -26.47 2.15
C THR A 276 3.31 -27.99 2.09
N ALA A 277 3.50 -28.60 3.25
CA ALA A 277 3.64 -30.06 3.38
C ALA A 277 2.27 -30.75 3.38
N ASP A 278 2.23 -32.07 3.14
CA ASP A 278 1.00 -32.89 3.07
C ASP A 278 0.16 -32.84 4.34
N ASN A 279 0.75 -32.47 5.50
CA ASN A 279 0.04 -32.31 6.77
C ASN A 279 -0.59 -30.92 6.95
N GLY A 280 -0.66 -30.10 5.91
CA GLY A 280 -1.22 -28.75 5.93
C GLY A 280 -0.31 -27.68 6.56
N MET A 281 0.95 -28.02 6.92
CA MET A 281 1.89 -27.08 7.48
C MET A 281 2.67 -26.38 6.37
N GLY A 282 2.50 -25.07 6.27
CA GLY A 282 3.17 -24.21 5.27
C GLY A 282 4.19 -23.27 5.91
N VAL A 283 5.26 -22.99 5.18
CA VAL A 283 6.31 -22.02 5.58
C VAL A 283 6.76 -21.25 4.36
N ALA A 284 6.98 -19.93 4.51
CA ALA A 284 7.64 -19.11 3.51
C ALA A 284 8.61 -18.12 4.14
N LEU A 285 9.73 -17.87 3.47
CA LEU A 285 10.72 -16.86 3.79
C LEU A 285 10.79 -15.84 2.65
N LEU A 286 10.64 -14.58 2.98
CA LEU A 286 10.73 -13.44 2.07
C LEU A 286 11.91 -12.57 2.50
N TYR A 287 12.67 -12.10 1.54
CA TYR A 287 13.75 -11.13 1.75
C TYR A 287 13.78 -10.10 0.63
N THR A 288 13.94 -8.84 1.01
CA THR A 288 14.32 -7.76 0.10
C THR A 288 15.45 -6.95 0.73
N GLY A 289 16.55 -6.82 0.02
CA GLY A 289 17.66 -5.94 0.36
C GLY A 289 17.77 -4.77 -0.61
N VAL A 290 18.00 -3.56 -0.11
CA VAL A 290 18.30 -2.38 -0.94
C VAL A 290 19.61 -1.78 -0.47
N ASN A 291 20.54 -1.56 -1.38
CA ASN A 291 21.80 -0.90 -1.09
C ASN A 291 22.20 0.03 -2.23
N GLY A 292 22.71 1.20 -1.94
CA GLY A 292 23.23 2.11 -2.95
C GLY A 292 23.22 3.56 -2.55
N ASN A 293 23.39 4.39 -3.57
CA ASN A 293 23.42 5.85 -3.44
C ASN A 293 22.38 6.48 -4.37
N GLY A 294 21.74 7.53 -3.91
CA GLY A 294 20.90 8.37 -4.74
C GLY A 294 21.68 9.19 -5.77
N TYR A 295 20.97 10.01 -6.51
CA TYR A 295 21.52 10.87 -7.59
C TYR A 295 22.12 12.21 -7.09
N ARG A 296 22.13 12.49 -5.79
CA ARG A 296 22.80 13.65 -5.20
C ARG A 296 24.30 13.36 -5.03
N ASN A 297 25.12 14.38 -4.97
CA ASN A 297 26.58 14.22 -5.04
C ASN A 297 27.21 13.49 -3.83
N SER A 298 26.62 13.65 -2.63
CA SER A 298 27.10 13.01 -1.39
C SER A 298 26.00 12.92 -0.34
N ASN A 299 26.24 12.21 0.74
CA ASN A 299 25.34 12.01 1.88
C ASN A 299 23.93 11.56 1.42
N ASN A 300 23.89 10.53 0.59
CA ASN A 300 22.70 10.07 -0.09
C ASN A 300 22.63 8.53 -0.18
N SER A 301 23.35 7.82 0.69
CA SER A 301 23.32 6.37 0.76
C SER A 301 21.95 5.91 1.28
N ASN A 302 21.57 4.71 0.87
CA ASN A 302 20.35 4.05 1.30
C ASN A 302 20.64 2.55 1.49
N ASP A 303 20.26 2.02 2.65
CA ASP A 303 20.45 0.62 3.01
C ASP A 303 19.20 0.10 3.71
N ILE A 304 18.63 -1.01 3.22
CA ILE A 304 17.40 -1.61 3.74
C ILE A 304 17.55 -3.13 3.75
N ASP A 305 17.21 -3.75 4.87
CA ASP A 305 16.98 -5.18 5.01
C ASP A 305 15.53 -5.41 5.47
N ASP A 306 14.77 -6.17 4.70
CA ASP A 306 13.37 -6.51 4.96
C ASP A 306 13.18 -8.02 4.87
N VAL A 307 12.97 -8.68 6.02
CA VAL A 307 12.85 -10.14 6.15
C VAL A 307 11.52 -10.50 6.78
N ILE A 308 10.76 -11.38 6.13
CA ILE A 308 9.50 -11.89 6.65
C ILE A 308 9.51 -13.42 6.64
N LEU A 309 9.24 -14.02 7.78
CA LEU A 309 8.99 -15.45 7.91
C LEU A 309 7.49 -15.65 8.18
N LYS A 310 6.84 -16.40 7.30
CA LYS A 310 5.42 -16.76 7.42
C LYS A 310 5.28 -18.24 7.69
N THR A 311 4.37 -18.59 8.59
CA THR A 311 3.97 -19.99 8.83
C THR A 311 2.46 -20.10 8.84
N HIS A 312 1.95 -21.20 8.36
CA HIS A 312 0.54 -21.52 8.29
C HIS A 312 0.33 -22.97 8.68
N TRP A 313 -0.76 -23.26 9.39
CA TRP A 313 -1.15 -24.61 9.73
C TRP A 313 -2.66 -24.75 9.85
N ALA A 314 -3.23 -25.59 9.01
CA ALA A 314 -4.65 -25.95 9.02
C ALA A 314 -4.79 -27.43 9.43
N PRO A 315 -4.83 -27.76 10.76
CA PRO A 315 -4.92 -29.13 11.23
C PRO A 315 -6.26 -29.79 10.93
N THR A 316 -7.27 -29.00 10.70
CA THR A 316 -8.64 -29.42 10.31
C THR A 316 -9.18 -28.44 9.28
N ASP A 317 -10.25 -28.81 8.57
CA ASP A 317 -10.97 -27.93 7.65
C ASP A 317 -11.61 -26.71 8.35
N GLN A 318 -11.67 -26.72 9.68
CA GLN A 318 -12.28 -25.68 10.48
C GLN A 318 -11.29 -24.75 11.16
N ASP A 319 -10.03 -25.15 11.30
CA ASP A 319 -9.03 -24.43 12.07
C ASP A 319 -7.86 -23.98 11.20
N ASP A 320 -7.58 -22.68 11.20
CA ASP A 320 -6.49 -22.07 10.49
C ASP A 320 -5.65 -21.21 11.43
N PHE A 321 -4.36 -21.50 11.50
CA PHE A 321 -3.38 -20.80 12.31
C PHE A 321 -2.32 -20.19 11.43
N SER A 322 -2.07 -18.92 11.58
CA SER A 322 -0.98 -18.21 10.89
C SER A 322 -0.10 -17.48 11.88
N LEU A 323 1.22 -17.58 11.73
CA LEU A 323 2.20 -16.84 12.51
C LEU A 323 3.19 -16.17 11.55
N ASN A 324 3.34 -14.85 11.68
CA ASN A 324 4.31 -14.09 10.91
C ASN A 324 5.32 -13.42 11.84
N LEU A 325 6.60 -13.47 11.45
CA LEU A 325 7.70 -12.73 12.06
C LEU A 325 8.27 -11.79 11.02
N HIS A 326 8.37 -10.51 11.34
CA HIS A 326 8.89 -9.50 10.45
C HIS A 326 10.04 -8.75 11.09
N TYR A 327 11.14 -8.61 10.36
CA TYR A 327 12.29 -7.78 10.71
C TYR A 327 12.58 -6.82 9.56
N TYR A 328 12.52 -5.52 9.85
CA TYR A 328 12.88 -4.45 8.93
C TYR A 328 13.94 -3.57 9.58
N ASN A 329 15.01 -3.28 8.86
CA ASN A 329 16.05 -2.35 9.27
C ASN A 329 16.42 -1.45 8.09
N ALA A 330 16.50 -0.15 8.34
CA ALA A 330 16.79 0.82 7.29
C ALA A 330 17.65 1.96 7.79
N ASN A 331 18.55 2.42 6.93
CA ASN A 331 19.38 3.59 7.13
C ASN A 331 19.45 4.40 5.84
N ALA A 332 19.26 5.71 5.94
CA ALA A 332 19.34 6.60 4.79
C ALA A 332 20.02 7.93 5.17
N ASP A 333 21.00 8.31 4.39
CA ASP A 333 21.60 9.62 4.48
C ASP A 333 20.71 10.69 3.85
N MET A 334 20.81 11.92 4.34
CA MET A 334 19.96 13.02 3.90
C MET A 334 20.82 14.17 3.35
N PRO A 335 20.88 14.35 2.03
CA PRO A 335 21.74 15.37 1.40
C PRO A 335 21.27 16.81 1.63
N GLY A 336 20.07 17.00 2.16
CA GLY A 336 19.50 18.29 2.51
C GLY A 336 18.72 19.00 1.42
N GLY A 337 17.76 19.84 1.87
CA GLY A 337 17.04 20.78 1.02
C GLY A 337 17.93 21.93 0.58
N LEU A 338 17.78 22.37 -0.68
CA LEU A 338 18.57 23.42 -1.28
C LEU A 338 17.89 24.80 -1.18
N THR A 339 18.66 25.86 -1.00
CA THR A 339 18.19 27.21 -1.27
C THR A 339 17.94 27.39 -2.78
N GLN A 340 17.16 28.40 -3.17
CA GLN A 340 16.92 28.67 -4.60
C GLN A 340 18.26 28.87 -5.36
N LYS A 341 19.17 29.66 -4.82
CA LYS A 341 20.49 29.89 -5.42
C LYS A 341 21.33 28.62 -5.58
N GLN A 342 21.27 27.72 -4.59
CA GLN A 342 21.98 26.44 -4.67
C GLN A 342 21.36 25.53 -5.72
N PHE A 343 20.02 25.47 -5.77
CA PHE A 343 19.30 24.68 -6.75
C PHE A 343 19.58 25.14 -8.18
N ASP A 344 19.55 26.45 -8.43
CA ASP A 344 19.83 27.03 -9.74
C ASP A 344 21.29 26.81 -10.19
N ALA A 345 22.22 26.78 -9.24
CA ALA A 345 23.65 26.54 -9.53
C ALA A 345 23.94 25.06 -9.81
N ASN A 346 23.42 24.16 -9.00
CA ASN A 346 23.56 22.72 -9.15
C ASN A 346 22.50 21.97 -8.30
N PRO A 347 21.40 21.45 -8.88
CA PRO A 347 20.35 20.77 -8.15
C PRO A 347 20.79 19.42 -7.54
N TYR A 348 21.92 18.88 -7.99
CA TYR A 348 22.47 17.60 -7.53
C TYR A 348 23.45 17.74 -6.35
N GLN A 349 23.79 18.97 -5.94
CA GLN A 349 24.70 19.18 -4.80
C GLN A 349 24.11 18.72 -3.48
N SER A 350 24.96 18.28 -2.56
CA SER A 350 24.63 18.02 -1.16
C SER A 350 25.01 19.22 -0.30
N VAL A 351 24.22 19.53 0.72
CA VAL A 351 24.45 20.64 1.65
C VAL A 351 24.42 20.19 3.11
N ARG A 352 24.25 18.89 3.32
CA ARG A 352 24.22 18.23 4.62
C ARG A 352 25.15 17.02 4.57
N ASP A 353 26.16 16.96 5.43
CA ASP A 353 27.16 15.90 5.39
C ASP A 353 26.93 14.82 6.46
N TRP A 354 26.06 15.11 7.45
CA TRP A 354 25.86 14.29 8.64
C TRP A 354 24.39 14.01 8.93
N ASP A 355 23.50 14.59 8.17
CA ASP A 355 22.08 14.34 8.35
C ASP A 355 21.77 12.90 7.91
N ASN A 356 21.07 12.18 8.79
CA ASN A 356 20.80 10.78 8.61
C ASN A 356 19.46 10.43 9.25
N PHE A 357 18.81 9.43 8.68
CA PHE A 357 17.59 8.82 9.20
C PHE A 357 17.76 7.30 9.28
N SER A 358 17.44 6.71 10.43
CA SER A 358 17.47 5.26 10.62
C SER A 358 16.17 4.77 11.22
N GLY A 359 15.80 3.54 10.90
CA GLY A 359 14.62 2.90 11.44
C GLY A 359 14.78 1.40 11.55
N ARG A 360 14.13 0.81 12.53
CA ARG A 360 14.08 -0.63 12.73
C ARG A 360 12.69 -1.01 13.23
N ARG A 361 12.16 -2.11 12.71
CA ARG A 361 10.93 -2.72 13.20
C ARG A 361 11.15 -4.23 13.39
N LYS A 362 10.58 -4.73 14.47
CA LYS A 362 10.45 -6.16 14.75
C LYS A 362 9.02 -6.39 15.15
N ASP A 363 8.35 -7.28 14.47
CA ASP A 363 7.00 -7.62 14.89
C ASP A 363 6.74 -9.13 14.79
N ILE A 364 5.77 -9.54 15.57
CA ILE A 364 5.18 -10.86 15.57
C ILE A 364 3.67 -10.68 15.50
N SER A 365 3.03 -11.39 14.59
CA SER A 365 1.58 -11.46 14.52
C SER A 365 1.12 -12.91 14.46
N PHE A 366 0.02 -13.17 15.16
CA PHE A 366 -0.64 -14.47 15.18
C PHE A 366 -2.11 -14.27 14.84
N LYS A 367 -2.59 -15.04 13.86
CA LYS A 367 -3.99 -15.05 13.45
C LYS A 367 -4.52 -16.48 13.60
N TYR A 368 -5.67 -16.61 14.23
CA TYR A 368 -6.45 -17.85 14.32
C TYR A 368 -7.82 -17.61 13.72
N ILE A 369 -8.20 -18.45 12.78
CA ILE A 369 -9.54 -18.48 12.17
C ILE A 369 -10.18 -19.82 12.52
N ARG A 370 -11.42 -19.75 13.00
CA ARG A 370 -12.27 -20.90 13.27
C ARG A 370 -13.54 -20.83 12.45
N GLN A 371 -13.73 -21.78 11.54
CA GLN A 371 -15.02 -22.01 10.91
C GLN A 371 -15.87 -22.83 11.90
N ILE A 372 -16.82 -22.17 12.57
CA ILE A 372 -17.66 -22.81 13.62
C ILE A 372 -18.68 -23.72 12.95
N ASP A 373 -19.31 -23.22 11.88
CA ASP A 373 -20.22 -23.93 10.98
C ASP A 373 -20.20 -23.26 9.60
N ASP A 374 -20.98 -23.74 8.64
CA ASP A 374 -20.99 -23.24 7.25
C ASP A 374 -21.35 -21.74 7.14
N ARG A 375 -21.90 -21.15 8.21
CA ARG A 375 -22.39 -19.78 8.26
C ARG A 375 -21.70 -18.88 9.27
N THR A 376 -20.85 -19.43 10.13
CA THR A 376 -20.26 -18.72 11.26
C THR A 376 -18.75 -18.89 11.28
N GLN A 377 -18.06 -17.77 11.19
CA GLN A 377 -16.59 -17.71 11.31
C GLN A 377 -16.19 -16.82 12.47
N ALA A 378 -15.25 -17.28 13.27
CA ALA A 378 -14.58 -16.48 14.30
C ALA A 378 -13.11 -16.30 13.94
N GLU A 379 -12.57 -15.12 14.23
CA GLU A 379 -11.16 -14.81 14.00
C GLU A 379 -10.60 -14.04 15.19
N VAL A 380 -9.32 -14.28 15.49
CA VAL A 380 -8.55 -13.49 16.45
C VAL A 380 -7.21 -13.16 15.81
N LEU A 381 -6.93 -11.87 15.61
CA LEU A 381 -5.62 -11.35 15.26
C LEU A 381 -4.98 -10.77 16.53
N THR A 382 -3.74 -11.15 16.84
CA THR A 382 -2.95 -10.52 17.89
C THR A 382 -1.55 -10.20 17.37
N TYR A 383 -0.97 -9.09 17.82
CA TYR A 383 0.35 -8.65 17.36
C TYR A 383 1.10 -7.87 18.44
N TYR A 384 2.43 -7.97 18.39
CA TYR A 384 3.34 -7.12 19.13
C TYR A 384 4.39 -6.55 18.19
N ILE A 385 4.58 -5.24 18.28
CA ILE A 385 5.49 -4.46 17.43
C ILE A 385 6.48 -3.72 18.34
N ASP A 386 7.77 -3.90 18.12
CA ASP A 386 8.86 -3.10 18.67
C ASP A 386 9.50 -2.31 17.53
N SER A 387 9.55 -0.99 17.64
CA SER A 387 10.07 -0.13 16.60
C SER A 387 11.02 0.93 17.17
N PHE A 388 12.02 1.24 16.38
CA PHE A 388 12.97 2.32 16.65
C PHE A 388 13.03 3.26 15.46
N ARG A 389 13.14 4.54 15.72
CA ARG A 389 13.41 5.59 14.76
C ARG A 389 14.48 6.51 15.30
N GLY A 390 15.55 6.71 14.54
CA GLY A 390 16.60 7.67 14.82
C GLY A 390 16.71 8.72 13.71
N SER A 391 17.07 9.94 14.05
CA SER A 391 17.48 10.93 13.07
C SER A 391 18.55 11.85 13.66
N ASN A 392 19.58 12.11 12.88
CA ASN A 392 20.57 13.15 13.15
C ASN A 392 20.31 14.26 12.15
N ILE A 393 20.05 15.48 12.62
CA ILE A 393 19.67 16.61 11.77
C ILE A 393 20.42 17.85 12.20
N ALA A 394 21.25 18.38 11.32
CA ALA A 394 21.93 19.64 11.54
C ALA A 394 20.93 20.82 11.54
N ASN A 395 21.08 21.75 12.43
CA ASN A 395 20.29 22.97 12.39
C ASN A 395 20.70 23.85 11.20
N ARG A 396 19.87 24.85 10.93
CA ARG A 396 19.95 25.62 9.69
C ARG A 396 21.27 26.40 9.52
N ASP A 397 21.85 26.87 10.62
CA ASP A 397 23.09 27.60 10.62
C ASP A 397 24.35 26.70 10.65
N LEU A 398 24.14 25.36 10.59
CA LEU A 398 25.19 24.34 10.63
C LEU A 398 26.14 24.48 11.84
N LYS A 399 25.65 24.95 12.98
CA LYS A 399 26.44 25.06 14.22
C LYS A 399 26.23 23.89 15.16
N THR A 400 25.06 23.23 15.07
CA THR A 400 24.75 22.07 15.90
C THR A 400 24.06 21.01 15.07
N ILE A 401 24.20 19.75 15.47
CA ILE A 401 23.44 18.62 14.97
C ILE A 401 22.66 18.01 16.14
N GLY A 402 21.34 17.90 15.95
CA GLY A 402 20.47 17.26 16.92
C GLY A 402 20.33 15.77 16.63
N SER A 403 20.29 14.96 17.68
CA SER A 403 20.01 13.52 17.62
C SER A 403 18.68 13.24 18.31
N TYR A 404 17.78 12.50 17.61
CA TYR A 404 16.41 12.28 18.01
C TYR A 404 16.03 10.78 17.98
N PRO A 405 16.66 9.96 18.86
CA PRO A 405 16.29 8.55 18.99
C PRO A 405 14.90 8.42 19.64
N ARG A 406 14.04 7.56 19.05
CA ARG A 406 12.70 7.25 19.54
C ARG A 406 12.46 5.75 19.49
N SER A 407 12.04 5.19 20.60
CA SER A 407 11.60 3.79 20.70
C SER A 407 10.09 3.74 20.84
N TYR A 408 9.46 2.76 20.22
CA TYR A 408 8.01 2.55 20.24
C TYR A 408 7.71 1.10 20.50
N TYR A 409 6.56 0.84 21.12
CA TYR A 409 5.94 -0.48 21.14
C TYR A 409 4.45 -0.36 20.85
N THR A 410 3.88 -1.37 20.21
CA THR A 410 2.44 -1.49 19.99
C THR A 410 2.04 -2.94 20.22
N PHE A 411 1.01 -3.15 21.05
CA PHE A 411 0.35 -4.43 21.26
C PHE A 411 -1.12 -4.30 20.86
N GLY A 412 -1.64 -5.27 20.10
CA GLY A 412 -3.04 -5.34 19.72
C GLY A 412 -3.61 -6.74 19.83
N ILE A 413 -4.91 -6.80 20.14
CA ILE A 413 -5.73 -8.00 20.03
C ILE A 413 -7.08 -7.64 19.43
N GLU A 414 -7.48 -8.36 18.38
CA GLU A 414 -8.64 -8.04 17.53
C GLU A 414 -9.49 -9.29 17.27
N PRO A 415 -10.35 -9.70 18.24
CA PRO A 415 -11.34 -10.74 17.99
C PRO A 415 -12.50 -10.20 17.14
N ARG A 416 -13.00 -11.05 16.23
CA ARG A 416 -14.19 -10.77 15.44
C ARG A 416 -14.96 -12.06 15.13
N VAL A 417 -16.27 -11.89 14.89
CA VAL A 417 -17.17 -12.98 14.50
C VAL A 417 -18.05 -12.47 13.36
N SER A 418 -18.20 -13.26 12.32
CA SER A 418 -19.15 -13.03 11.23
C SER A 418 -20.13 -14.19 11.16
N HIS A 419 -21.41 -13.88 10.93
CA HIS A 419 -22.48 -14.87 10.81
C HIS A 419 -23.42 -14.54 9.66
N VAL A 420 -23.65 -15.51 8.78
CA VAL A 420 -24.56 -15.40 7.64
C VAL A 420 -25.90 -16.05 7.99
N PHE A 421 -27.01 -15.34 7.72
CA PHE A 421 -28.35 -15.83 7.95
C PHE A 421 -29.33 -15.25 6.93
N ASP A 422 -30.48 -15.92 6.76
CA ASP A 422 -31.51 -15.50 5.82
C ASP A 422 -32.71 -14.90 6.55
N VAL A 423 -33.22 -13.76 6.06
CA VAL A 423 -34.43 -13.11 6.55
C VAL A 423 -35.36 -12.85 5.36
N GLY A 424 -36.37 -13.70 5.18
CA GLY A 424 -37.24 -13.62 4.01
C GLY A 424 -36.45 -13.75 2.71
N PRO A 425 -36.52 -12.75 1.81
CA PRO A 425 -35.78 -12.80 0.54
C PRO A 425 -34.34 -12.29 0.62
N SER A 426 -33.86 -11.93 1.80
CA SER A 426 -32.52 -11.36 1.98
C SER A 426 -31.56 -12.34 2.65
N THR A 427 -30.33 -12.41 2.14
CA THR A 427 -29.19 -13.00 2.84
C THR A 427 -28.44 -11.89 3.55
N GLN A 428 -28.10 -12.11 4.82
CA GLN A 428 -27.45 -11.11 5.66
C GLN A 428 -26.17 -11.69 6.28
N GLU A 429 -25.11 -10.89 6.32
CA GLU A 429 -23.88 -11.18 7.03
C GLU A 429 -23.65 -10.11 8.11
N VAL A 430 -23.82 -10.48 9.37
CA VAL A 430 -23.47 -9.61 10.51
C VAL A 430 -22.05 -9.88 10.93
N SER A 431 -21.24 -8.84 11.01
CA SER A 431 -19.88 -8.88 11.55
C SER A 431 -19.79 -8.01 12.80
N VAL A 432 -19.24 -8.57 13.87
CA VAL A 432 -18.97 -7.89 15.15
C VAL A 432 -17.51 -8.06 15.48
N GLY A 433 -16.84 -6.96 15.80
CA GLY A 433 -15.45 -7.00 16.19
C GLY A 433 -15.10 -6.04 17.32
N TYR A 434 -14.01 -6.37 17.98
CA TYR A 434 -13.43 -5.54 19.03
C TYR A 434 -11.93 -5.45 18.82
N ARG A 435 -11.34 -4.30 19.12
CA ARG A 435 -9.90 -4.11 19.17
C ARG A 435 -9.48 -3.48 20.48
N TYR A 436 -8.58 -4.13 21.17
CA TYR A 436 -7.77 -3.51 22.22
C TYR A 436 -6.40 -3.20 21.65
N LEU A 437 -5.94 -1.97 21.80
CA LEU A 437 -4.61 -1.55 21.39
C LEU A 437 -3.94 -0.73 22.49
N LYS A 438 -2.68 -1.07 22.76
CA LYS A 438 -1.83 -0.30 23.67
C LYS A 438 -0.51 -0.01 22.99
N GLU A 439 -0.15 1.27 22.97
CA GLU A 439 1.10 1.73 22.35
C GLU A 439 1.85 2.68 23.28
N GLY A 440 3.13 2.81 23.05
CA GLY A 440 3.96 3.76 23.79
C GLY A 440 5.18 4.25 23.00
N MET A 441 5.69 5.40 23.41
CA MET A 441 6.85 6.07 22.84
C MET A 441 7.78 6.56 23.94
N HIS A 442 9.09 6.46 23.69
CA HIS A 442 10.12 7.15 24.48
C HIS A 442 11.10 7.87 23.54
N GLU A 443 11.31 9.15 23.76
CA GLU A 443 12.23 10.01 23.01
C GLU A 443 13.21 10.69 23.96
N GLN A 444 14.51 10.57 23.64
CA GLN A 444 15.55 11.41 24.26
C GLN A 444 16.27 12.21 23.17
N ALA A 445 16.16 13.54 23.20
CA ALA A 445 16.85 14.38 22.23
C ALA A 445 18.12 14.97 22.84
N SER A 446 19.21 14.90 22.09
CA SER A 446 20.50 15.46 22.42
C SER A 446 21.09 16.25 21.25
N SER A 447 22.17 16.96 21.46
CA SER A 447 22.87 17.70 20.41
C SER A 447 24.37 17.65 20.54
N LEU A 448 25.07 17.86 19.41
CA LEU A 448 26.51 18.06 19.31
C LEU A 448 26.80 19.40 18.62
N ASN A 449 27.94 20.01 18.91
CA ASN A 449 28.42 21.15 18.12
C ASN A 449 28.94 20.67 16.75
N LEU A 450 28.75 21.51 15.73
CA LEU A 450 29.40 21.39 14.43
C LEU A 450 30.49 22.47 14.35
N VAL A 451 31.74 22.04 14.24
CA VAL A 451 32.88 22.93 14.01
C VAL A 451 33.46 22.67 12.64
N ASN A 452 33.45 23.66 11.77
CA ASN A 452 33.79 23.47 10.34
C ASN A 452 32.99 22.36 9.67
N ASN A 453 31.71 22.29 9.99
CA ASN A 453 30.76 21.26 9.51
C ASN A 453 31.14 19.82 9.96
N VAL A 454 31.87 19.63 11.05
CA VAL A 454 32.21 18.32 11.62
C VAL A 454 31.65 18.23 13.04
N PRO A 455 30.89 17.15 13.36
CA PRO A 455 30.45 16.89 14.72
C PRO A 455 31.64 16.78 15.65
N THR A 456 31.70 17.70 16.60
CA THR A 456 32.88 17.84 17.48
C THR A 456 32.49 17.60 18.94
N PRO A 457 32.96 16.49 19.55
CA PRO A 457 32.77 16.23 20.97
C PRO A 457 33.51 17.28 21.83
N GLY A 458 33.05 17.50 23.06
CA GLY A 458 33.71 18.36 24.05
C GLY A 458 33.25 19.81 24.12
N GLY A 459 32.18 20.17 23.37
CA GLY A 459 31.54 21.49 23.55
C GLY A 459 30.42 21.46 24.59
N GLN A 460 29.81 22.62 24.89
CA GLN A 460 28.70 22.75 25.83
C GLN A 460 27.49 21.87 25.45
N ASN A 461 27.39 21.45 24.18
CA ASN A 461 26.30 20.65 23.67
C ASN A 461 26.66 19.17 23.52
N ASP A 462 27.81 18.71 23.95
CA ASP A 462 28.31 17.36 23.71
C ASP A 462 27.43 16.29 24.40
N GLY A 463 26.61 15.61 23.61
CA GLY A 463 25.69 14.55 24.08
C GLY A 463 24.68 15.04 25.12
N HIS A 464 24.56 16.35 25.31
CA HIS A 464 23.65 16.91 26.29
C HIS A 464 22.19 16.59 25.95
N VAL A 465 21.53 15.85 26.83
CA VAL A 465 20.09 15.55 26.70
C VAL A 465 19.31 16.78 27.13
N TYR A 466 18.69 17.44 26.16
CA TYR A 466 17.87 18.63 26.41
C TYR A 466 16.36 18.33 26.41
N GLN A 467 15.96 17.09 26.07
CA GLN A 467 14.59 16.65 26.05
C GLN A 467 14.50 15.15 26.36
N ASP A 468 13.59 14.79 27.29
CA ASP A 468 13.24 13.41 27.62
C ASP A 468 11.71 13.32 27.71
N ARG A 469 11.07 12.52 26.82
CA ARG A 469 9.63 12.47 26.65
C ARG A 469 9.12 11.06 26.56
N THR A 470 7.94 10.81 27.14
CA THR A 470 7.20 9.59 26.92
C THR A 470 5.78 9.91 26.48
N GLY A 471 5.25 9.08 25.58
CA GLY A 471 3.86 9.06 25.17
C GLY A 471 3.29 7.67 25.35
N GLY A 472 2.00 7.55 25.58
CA GLY A 472 1.32 6.27 25.65
C GLY A 472 -0.15 6.41 25.30
N THR A 473 -0.71 5.44 24.57
CA THR A 473 -2.14 5.39 24.22
C THR A 473 -2.69 4.03 24.58
N VAL A 474 -3.90 4.02 25.14
CA VAL A 474 -4.75 2.84 25.27
C VAL A 474 -6.04 3.12 24.51
N ALA A 475 -6.37 2.27 23.55
CA ALA A 475 -7.55 2.41 22.72
C ALA A 475 -8.39 1.14 22.74
N ASN A 476 -9.70 1.32 22.88
CA ASN A 476 -10.71 0.28 22.75
C ASN A 476 -11.63 0.67 21.60
N ALA A 477 -11.76 -0.20 20.62
CA ALA A 477 -12.66 0.01 19.50
C ALA A 477 -13.63 -1.18 19.39
N PHE A 478 -14.90 -0.88 19.25
CA PHE A 478 -15.95 -1.87 19.00
C PHE A 478 -16.64 -1.51 17.69
N TYR A 479 -16.92 -2.50 16.84
CA TYR A 479 -17.70 -2.26 15.64
C TYR A 479 -18.73 -3.37 15.39
N ILE A 480 -19.79 -2.99 14.68
CA ILE A 480 -20.77 -3.90 14.10
C ILE A 480 -21.16 -3.38 12.72
N ASP A 481 -21.23 -4.26 11.76
CA ASP A 481 -21.84 -4.01 10.45
C ASP A 481 -22.72 -5.19 10.04
N ASN A 482 -23.68 -4.92 9.14
CA ASN A 482 -24.57 -5.94 8.58
C ASN A 482 -24.66 -5.75 7.07
N LYS A 483 -24.03 -6.63 6.31
CA LYS A 483 -24.20 -6.68 4.85
C LYS A 483 -25.50 -7.41 4.52
N ILE A 484 -26.43 -6.71 3.87
CA ILE A 484 -27.77 -7.18 3.51
C ILE A 484 -27.88 -7.28 2.00
N ASP A 485 -27.93 -8.48 1.48
CA ASP A 485 -28.14 -8.74 0.06
C ASP A 485 -29.63 -9.07 -0.17
N ILE A 486 -30.33 -8.23 -0.97
CA ILE A 486 -31.73 -8.41 -1.31
C ILE A 486 -32.01 -8.07 -2.78
N GLY A 487 -32.29 -9.09 -3.58
CA GLY A 487 -32.45 -8.95 -5.02
C GLY A 487 -31.20 -8.38 -5.68
N LYS A 488 -31.30 -7.18 -6.25
CA LYS A 488 -30.17 -6.46 -6.87
C LYS A 488 -29.50 -5.45 -5.95
N TRP A 489 -29.84 -5.40 -4.68
CA TRP A 489 -29.31 -4.45 -3.72
C TRP A 489 -28.42 -5.11 -2.69
N THR A 490 -27.29 -4.51 -2.42
CA THR A 490 -26.48 -4.76 -1.22
C THR A 490 -26.47 -3.49 -0.38
N VAL A 491 -26.89 -3.59 0.89
CA VAL A 491 -26.92 -2.46 1.83
C VAL A 491 -26.14 -2.84 3.07
N THR A 492 -25.17 -2.03 3.46
CA THR A 492 -24.29 -2.31 4.61
C THR A 492 -24.32 -1.14 5.60
N PRO A 493 -25.28 -1.09 6.55
CA PRO A 493 -25.18 -0.22 7.70
C PRO A 493 -24.12 -0.72 8.67
N GLY A 494 -23.39 0.20 9.30
CA GLY A 494 -22.40 -0.12 10.29
C GLY A 494 -22.12 1.03 11.24
N ILE A 495 -21.52 0.72 12.38
CA ILE A 495 -21.05 1.70 13.35
C ILE A 495 -19.82 1.21 14.08
N ARG A 496 -18.88 2.11 14.30
CA ARG A 496 -17.69 1.90 15.14
C ARG A 496 -17.69 2.87 16.30
N PHE A 497 -17.26 2.41 17.45
CA PHE A 497 -17.02 3.23 18.63
C PHE A 497 -15.55 3.15 19.01
N GLU A 498 -14.90 4.31 19.14
CA GLU A 498 -13.54 4.42 19.62
C GLU A 498 -13.53 5.08 21.00
N ASN A 499 -12.87 4.46 21.97
CA ASN A 499 -12.57 5.03 23.28
C ASN A 499 -11.06 5.05 23.47
N ILE A 500 -10.48 6.24 23.56
CA ILE A 500 -9.04 6.46 23.49
C ILE A 500 -8.59 7.27 24.69
N GLU A 501 -7.55 6.78 25.35
CA GLU A 501 -6.83 7.51 26.39
C GLU A 501 -5.39 7.71 25.94
N THR A 502 -4.93 8.95 25.78
CA THR A 502 -3.55 9.28 25.41
C THR A 502 -2.89 10.09 26.50
N ASN A 503 -1.69 9.67 26.90
CA ASN A 503 -0.87 10.31 27.92
C ASN A 503 0.41 10.87 27.27
N TRP A 504 0.86 12.01 27.76
CA TRP A 504 2.12 12.63 27.40
C TRP A 504 2.86 13.10 28.65
N HIS A 505 4.16 12.85 28.72
CA HIS A 505 4.99 13.21 29.83
C HIS A 505 6.33 13.77 29.37
N ASP A 506 6.60 15.08 29.63
CA ASP A 506 7.91 15.70 29.52
C ASP A 506 8.64 15.56 30.85
N ARG A 507 9.69 14.76 30.89
CA ARG A 507 10.53 14.58 32.07
C ARG A 507 11.51 15.73 32.24
N PRO A 508 11.79 16.16 33.49
CA PRO A 508 12.72 17.24 33.72
C PRO A 508 14.13 16.86 33.30
N VAL A 509 14.75 17.67 32.47
CA VAL A 509 16.18 17.61 32.09
C VAL A 509 16.90 18.84 32.59
N VAL A 510 18.22 18.76 32.74
CA VAL A 510 19.04 19.91 33.09
C VAL A 510 19.43 20.65 31.80
N ALA A 511 19.00 21.90 31.63
CA ALA A 511 19.38 22.71 30.50
C ALA A 511 20.89 23.11 30.55
N LEU A 512 21.46 23.55 29.41
CA LEU A 512 22.88 23.94 29.32
C LEU A 512 23.30 25.02 30.30
N ASN A 513 22.34 25.87 30.73
CA ASN A 513 22.57 26.89 31.74
C ASN A 513 22.47 26.36 33.19
N GLY A 514 22.38 25.05 33.37
CA GLY A 514 22.25 24.40 34.67
C GLY A 514 20.87 24.44 35.30
N VAL A 515 19.89 25.05 34.63
CA VAL A 515 18.51 25.13 35.13
C VAL A 515 17.75 23.84 34.73
N ARG A 516 17.06 23.25 35.70
CA ARG A 516 16.20 22.08 35.45
C ARG A 516 14.88 22.53 34.80
N THR A 517 14.49 21.87 33.71
CA THR A 517 13.20 22.12 33.05
C THR A 517 12.04 21.66 33.93
N VAL A 518 10.86 22.21 33.69
CA VAL A 518 9.66 21.88 34.46
C VAL A 518 9.04 20.63 33.88
N GLU A 519 8.64 19.71 34.75
CA GLU A 519 7.87 18.52 34.39
C GLU A 519 6.49 18.91 33.86
N LYS A 520 6.05 18.25 32.76
CA LYS A 520 4.71 18.46 32.18
C LYS A 520 4.06 17.12 31.94
N ASN A 521 2.85 16.95 32.48
CA ASN A 521 2.01 15.79 32.27
C ASN A 521 0.71 16.22 31.59
N ARG A 522 0.27 15.48 30.60
CA ARG A 522 -1.01 15.70 29.92
C ARG A 522 -1.71 14.36 29.70
N LYS A 523 -3.03 14.38 29.80
CA LYS A 523 -3.89 13.23 29.53
C LYS A 523 -5.11 13.71 28.75
N ILE A 524 -5.39 13.05 27.64
CA ILE A 524 -6.54 13.36 26.78
C ILE A 524 -7.35 12.09 26.61
N ASN A 525 -8.67 12.21 26.72
CA ASN A 525 -9.64 11.15 26.47
C ASN A 525 -10.53 11.56 25.29
N SER A 526 -10.76 10.63 24.36
CA SER A 526 -11.69 10.80 23.24
C SER A 526 -12.65 9.63 23.14
N ASN A 527 -13.92 9.95 22.80
CA ASN A 527 -14.96 8.96 22.55
C ASN A 527 -15.63 9.31 21.23
N GLU A 528 -15.47 8.45 20.22
CA GLU A 528 -15.87 8.77 18.86
C GLU A 528 -16.83 7.69 18.31
N PRO A 529 -18.13 8.02 18.15
CA PRO A 529 -19.06 7.21 17.39
C PRO A 529 -18.88 7.50 15.88
N LEU A 530 -18.67 6.46 15.09
CA LEU A 530 -18.36 6.54 13.66
C LEU A 530 -19.37 5.71 12.85
N PRO A 531 -20.56 6.25 12.55
CA PRO A 531 -21.54 5.57 11.70
C PRO A 531 -21.11 5.56 10.24
N ALA A 532 -21.49 4.49 9.53
CA ALA A 532 -21.30 4.33 8.10
C ALA A 532 -22.51 3.62 7.47
N LEU A 533 -22.77 3.92 6.20
CA LEU A 533 -23.78 3.26 5.39
C LEU A 533 -23.26 3.14 3.96
N SER A 534 -23.20 1.92 3.44
CA SER A 534 -22.89 1.67 2.04
C SER A 534 -24.09 1.04 1.36
N VAL A 535 -24.32 1.43 0.12
CA VAL A 535 -25.40 0.89 -0.74
C VAL A 535 -24.81 0.59 -2.11
N MET A 536 -25.08 -0.61 -2.63
CA MET A 536 -24.72 -0.99 -3.99
C MET A 536 -25.94 -1.52 -4.73
N TYR A 537 -26.06 -1.16 -6.00
CA TYR A 537 -27.05 -1.72 -6.92
C TYR A 537 -26.35 -2.47 -8.05
N HIS A 538 -26.70 -3.73 -8.19
CA HIS A 538 -26.17 -4.63 -9.20
C HIS A 538 -27.03 -4.53 -10.47
N ILE A 539 -26.62 -3.68 -11.44
CA ILE A 539 -27.30 -3.58 -12.74
C ILE A 539 -27.17 -4.92 -13.47
N SER A 540 -25.94 -5.46 -13.51
CA SER A 540 -25.56 -6.78 -13.98
C SER A 540 -24.35 -7.30 -13.20
N ASP A 541 -23.86 -8.53 -13.51
CA ASP A 541 -22.62 -9.05 -12.93
C ASP A 541 -21.41 -8.17 -13.24
N ALA A 542 -21.37 -7.59 -14.45
CA ALA A 542 -20.29 -6.70 -14.88
C ALA A 542 -20.47 -5.25 -14.39
N TRP A 543 -21.69 -4.76 -14.13
CA TRP A 543 -21.96 -3.36 -13.88
C TRP A 543 -22.61 -3.11 -12.53
N LYS A 544 -21.95 -2.34 -11.69
CA LYS A 544 -22.38 -1.93 -10.34
C LYS A 544 -22.44 -0.41 -10.23
N VAL A 545 -23.36 0.07 -9.39
CA VAL A 545 -23.42 1.47 -8.93
C VAL A 545 -23.44 1.44 -7.42
N PHE A 546 -22.69 2.32 -6.78
CA PHE A 546 -22.58 2.37 -5.33
C PHE A 546 -22.67 3.80 -4.79
N ALA A 547 -23.06 3.93 -3.54
CA ALA A 547 -23.06 5.17 -2.78
C ALA A 547 -22.69 4.89 -1.32
N ASN A 548 -21.88 5.79 -0.71
CA ASN A 548 -21.40 5.65 0.66
C ASN A 548 -21.59 6.94 1.44
N TYR A 549 -21.88 6.75 2.71
CA TYR A 549 -21.71 7.74 3.77
C TYR A 549 -20.89 7.14 4.89
N GLU A 550 -19.87 7.85 5.34
CA GLU A 550 -19.10 7.41 6.50
C GLU A 550 -18.63 8.59 7.35
N THR A 551 -18.44 8.33 8.63
CA THR A 551 -17.78 9.23 9.55
C THR A 551 -16.44 8.62 9.95
N SER A 552 -15.39 9.42 9.89
CA SER A 552 -14.03 9.02 10.26
C SER A 552 -13.39 10.08 11.17
N PHE A 553 -12.28 9.72 11.82
CA PHE A 553 -11.59 10.63 12.70
C PHE A 553 -10.07 10.42 12.68
N GLY A 554 -9.34 11.47 13.10
CA GLY A 554 -7.91 11.41 13.38
C GLY A 554 -7.64 11.76 14.85
N SER A 555 -6.97 10.85 15.57
CA SER A 555 -6.61 11.06 16.96
C SER A 555 -5.52 12.14 17.10
N LEU A 556 -5.46 12.78 18.27
CA LEU A 556 -4.37 13.68 18.62
C LEU A 556 -3.05 12.92 18.78
N GLN A 557 -2.04 13.37 18.06
CA GLN A 557 -0.72 12.74 18.05
C GLN A 557 0.15 13.25 19.21
N TYR A 558 1.16 12.46 19.61
CA TYR A 558 2.10 12.81 20.66
C TYR A 558 2.77 14.17 20.43
N ALA A 559 3.20 14.46 19.19
CA ALA A 559 3.81 15.75 18.84
C ALA A 559 2.82 16.91 19.00
N GLN A 560 1.55 16.73 18.69
CA GLN A 560 0.50 17.74 18.83
C GLN A 560 0.23 18.03 20.30
N ILE A 561 0.09 16.99 21.10
CA ILE A 561 -0.11 17.09 22.55
C ILE A 561 1.10 17.77 23.23
N GLY A 562 2.33 17.38 22.84
CA GLY A 562 3.57 17.88 23.43
C GLY A 562 3.95 19.30 23.02
N GLN A 563 3.66 19.72 21.79
CA GLN A 563 3.97 21.04 21.25
C GLN A 563 2.90 22.11 21.57
N GLY A 564 1.78 21.72 22.14
CA GLY A 564 0.76 22.66 22.59
C GLY A 564 1.38 23.64 23.58
N GLY A 565 1.59 24.93 23.16
CA GLY A 565 2.04 25.98 24.05
C GLY A 565 3.32 26.70 23.71
N ARG A 566 3.79 26.74 22.46
CA ARG A 566 4.83 27.71 22.10
C ARG A 566 4.29 29.14 22.03
N VAL A 567 3.04 29.36 21.64
CA VAL A 567 2.37 30.65 21.75
C VAL A 567 0.87 30.44 21.99
N ASN A 568 0.39 30.64 23.20
CA ASN A 568 -1.03 30.81 23.59
C ASN A 568 -2.04 29.69 23.30
N GLN A 569 -1.66 28.55 22.77
CA GLN A 569 -2.54 27.38 22.64
C GLN A 569 -2.05 26.28 23.57
N THR A 570 -2.81 26.01 24.60
CA THR A 570 -2.67 24.80 25.41
C THR A 570 -3.16 23.62 24.58
N ALA A 571 -2.58 22.43 24.75
CA ALA A 571 -3.11 21.19 24.14
C ALA A 571 -4.61 20.98 24.50
N ASP A 572 -5.08 21.61 25.55
CA ASP A 572 -6.46 21.64 26.00
C ASP A 572 -7.42 22.33 24.98
N GLY A 573 -6.88 23.03 23.97
CA GLY A 573 -7.65 23.67 22.90
C GLY A 573 -7.62 22.92 21.54
N LEU A 574 -6.90 21.81 21.44
CA LEU A 574 -6.90 20.99 20.21
C LEU A 574 -7.98 19.90 20.29
N ASN A 575 -8.77 19.79 19.24
CA ASN A 575 -9.77 18.74 19.06
C ASN A 575 -9.24 17.65 18.13
N PRO A 576 -9.65 16.37 18.30
CA PRO A 576 -9.48 15.34 17.28
C PRO A 576 -10.11 15.77 15.97
N GLU A 577 -9.48 15.40 14.87
CA GLU A 577 -10.01 15.63 13.53
C GLU A 577 -11.26 14.78 13.29
N LYS A 578 -12.26 15.33 12.59
CA LYS A 578 -13.50 14.61 12.21
C LYS A 578 -13.84 14.88 10.75
N ALA A 579 -14.21 13.82 10.04
CA ALA A 579 -14.63 13.95 8.66
C ALA A 579 -15.92 13.17 8.39
N LYS A 580 -16.75 13.72 7.51
CA LYS A 580 -17.89 13.05 6.90
C LYS A 580 -17.62 12.92 5.42
N THR A 581 -17.56 11.69 4.96
CA THR A 581 -17.28 11.38 3.56
C THR A 581 -18.55 10.89 2.88
N TYR A 582 -18.82 11.43 1.69
CA TYR A 582 -19.91 11.04 0.81
C TYR A 582 -19.32 10.64 -0.53
N GLU A 583 -19.73 9.50 -1.04
CA GLU A 583 -19.32 8.99 -2.34
C GLU A 583 -20.51 8.52 -3.15
N ILE A 584 -20.39 8.66 -4.46
CA ILE A 584 -21.22 7.98 -5.44
C ILE A 584 -20.33 7.55 -6.60
N GLY A 585 -20.46 6.30 -7.02
CA GLY A 585 -19.63 5.79 -8.10
C GLY A 585 -20.29 4.68 -8.88
N THR A 586 -19.65 4.35 -9.99
CA THR A 586 -20.04 3.21 -10.84
C THR A 586 -18.80 2.46 -11.27
N ARG A 587 -18.92 1.14 -11.31
CA ARG A 587 -17.86 0.22 -11.74
C ARG A 587 -18.42 -0.74 -12.77
N TYR A 588 -17.70 -0.84 -13.87
CA TYR A 588 -17.95 -1.82 -14.92
C TYR A 588 -16.68 -2.64 -15.13
N ASN A 589 -16.81 -3.95 -15.30
CA ASN A 589 -15.70 -4.82 -15.64
C ASN A 589 -16.20 -6.06 -16.35
N ASP A 590 -15.69 -6.30 -17.54
CA ASP A 590 -15.89 -7.52 -18.33
C ASP A 590 -14.56 -8.04 -18.90
N SER A 591 -14.58 -8.97 -19.82
CA SER A 591 -13.38 -9.54 -20.44
C SER A 591 -12.67 -8.60 -21.43
N VAL A 592 -13.29 -7.51 -21.83
CA VAL A 592 -12.80 -6.57 -22.85
C VAL A 592 -12.30 -5.26 -22.25
N TRP A 593 -13.11 -4.69 -21.37
CA TRP A 593 -12.79 -3.43 -20.72
C TRP A 593 -13.32 -3.35 -19.30
N GLY A 594 -12.66 -2.54 -18.51
CA GLY A 594 -13.13 -2.21 -17.18
C GLY A 594 -12.86 -0.77 -16.85
N GLY A 595 -13.63 -0.24 -15.89
CA GLY A 595 -13.46 1.12 -15.44
C GLY A 595 -14.30 1.45 -14.22
N GLU A 596 -13.86 2.46 -13.52
CA GLU A 596 -14.53 3.01 -12.35
C GLU A 596 -14.57 4.54 -12.45
N VAL A 597 -15.69 5.11 -12.07
CA VAL A 597 -15.84 6.55 -11.88
C VAL A 597 -16.44 6.78 -10.50
N THR A 598 -15.76 7.58 -9.67
CA THR A 598 -16.21 7.93 -8.33
C THR A 598 -16.19 9.43 -8.14
N LEU A 599 -17.30 9.98 -7.68
CA LEU A 599 -17.42 11.35 -7.17
C LEU A 599 -17.34 11.29 -5.65
N PHE A 600 -16.56 12.16 -5.04
CA PHE A 600 -16.42 12.22 -3.59
C PHE A 600 -16.55 13.64 -3.04
N TYR A 601 -17.03 13.73 -1.81
CA TYR A 601 -17.10 14.95 -1.03
C TYR A 601 -16.77 14.63 0.43
N ILE A 602 -15.76 15.32 0.99
CA ILE A 602 -15.34 15.21 2.38
C ILE A 602 -15.56 16.55 3.07
N ASP A 603 -16.39 16.53 4.10
CA ASP A 603 -16.60 17.65 5.02
C ASP A 603 -15.78 17.39 6.28
N PHE A 604 -14.70 18.13 6.42
CA PHE A 604 -13.70 17.92 7.44
C PHE A 604 -13.81 19.02 8.49
N SER A 605 -14.09 18.66 9.74
CA SER A 605 -14.07 19.59 10.86
C SER A 605 -12.83 19.40 11.71
N ASP A 606 -12.35 20.49 12.29
CA ASP A 606 -11.21 20.50 13.20
C ASP A 606 -9.91 19.93 12.59
N GLU A 607 -9.71 20.06 11.27
CA GLU A 607 -8.50 19.59 10.61
C GLU A 607 -7.25 20.19 11.27
N LEU A 608 -6.33 19.32 11.71
CA LEU A 608 -5.10 19.70 12.37
C LEU A 608 -4.01 19.98 11.35
N GLN A 609 -3.46 21.18 11.37
CA GLN A 609 -2.33 21.55 10.55
C GLN A 609 -1.20 22.18 11.37
N TYR A 610 0.02 21.85 10.99
CA TYR A 610 1.21 22.52 11.49
C TYR A 610 1.42 23.80 10.72
N VAL A 611 1.33 24.92 11.39
CA VAL A 611 1.41 26.25 10.76
C VAL A 611 2.86 26.73 10.65
N SER A 612 3.59 26.75 11.74
CA SER A 612 5.00 27.13 11.80
C SER A 612 5.61 26.78 13.17
N ASN A 613 6.92 26.93 13.30
CA ASN A 613 7.59 26.76 14.60
C ASN A 613 7.11 27.76 15.66
N ASP A 614 6.61 28.92 15.26
CA ASP A 614 6.13 29.96 16.18
C ASP A 614 4.67 29.74 16.62
N VAL A 615 3.85 29.18 15.71
CA VAL A 615 2.42 28.94 15.96
C VAL A 615 2.15 27.53 16.47
N GLY A 616 2.91 26.54 15.95
CA GLY A 616 2.69 25.12 16.25
C GLY A 616 1.51 24.53 15.49
N TRP A 617 0.81 23.61 16.12
CA TRP A 617 -0.38 22.96 15.60
C TRP A 617 -1.64 23.79 15.90
N THR A 618 -2.56 23.79 14.95
CA THR A 618 -3.88 24.42 15.09
C THR A 618 -4.95 23.62 14.35
N ASN A 619 -6.18 23.66 14.87
CA ASN A 619 -7.35 23.23 14.12
C ASN A 619 -7.69 24.36 13.12
N LEU A 620 -7.71 24.06 11.84
CA LEU A 620 -8.10 25.01 10.78
C LEU A 620 -9.61 25.31 10.76
N GLY A 621 -10.37 24.63 11.61
CA GLY A 621 -11.82 24.64 11.57
C GLY A 621 -12.32 23.66 10.49
N ALA A 622 -13.09 24.14 9.52
CA ALA A 622 -13.59 23.31 8.43
C ALA A 622 -12.69 23.36 7.19
N THR A 623 -12.51 22.20 6.56
CA THR A 623 -11.98 22.11 5.19
C THR A 623 -12.91 21.24 4.35
N LYS A 624 -12.91 21.45 3.04
CA LYS A 624 -13.71 20.68 2.10
C LYS A 624 -12.84 20.09 1.03
N HIS A 625 -13.01 18.78 0.79
CA HIS A 625 -12.35 18.06 -0.28
C HIS A 625 -13.41 17.49 -1.19
N GLN A 626 -13.32 17.77 -2.48
CA GLN A 626 -14.28 17.25 -3.47
C GLN A 626 -13.57 16.95 -4.77
N GLY A 627 -14.07 15.96 -5.49
CA GLY A 627 -13.44 15.62 -6.75
C GLY A 627 -14.08 14.44 -7.47
N ILE A 628 -13.39 14.06 -8.54
CA ILE A 628 -13.69 12.91 -9.37
C ILE A 628 -12.43 12.06 -9.52
N GLU A 629 -12.60 10.77 -9.36
CA GLU A 629 -11.60 9.73 -9.62
C GLU A 629 -12.11 8.86 -10.76
N THR A 630 -11.25 8.59 -11.74
CA THR A 630 -11.58 7.72 -12.86
C THR A 630 -10.44 6.75 -13.13
N SER A 631 -10.76 5.53 -13.51
CA SER A 631 -9.83 4.57 -14.07
C SER A 631 -10.50 3.76 -15.17
N ALA A 632 -9.74 3.36 -16.17
CA ALA A 632 -10.22 2.49 -17.23
C ALA A 632 -9.06 1.65 -17.78
N HIS A 633 -9.38 0.45 -18.24
CA HIS A 633 -8.51 -0.38 -19.06
C HIS A 633 -9.29 -0.96 -20.23
N TYR A 634 -8.61 -1.22 -21.33
CA TYR A 634 -9.23 -1.73 -22.56
C TYR A 634 -8.26 -2.65 -23.30
N ASP A 635 -8.74 -3.84 -23.66
CA ASP A 635 -8.04 -4.77 -24.54
C ASP A 635 -8.28 -4.34 -26.02
N LEU A 636 -7.23 -3.84 -26.66
CA LEU A 636 -7.28 -3.26 -27.99
C LEU A 636 -7.46 -4.32 -29.10
N SER A 637 -7.27 -5.63 -28.80
CA SER A 637 -7.53 -6.73 -29.75
C SER A 637 -8.97 -6.72 -30.24
N ASN A 638 -9.90 -6.20 -29.43
CA ASN A 638 -11.30 -6.06 -29.78
C ASN A 638 -11.62 -4.98 -30.82
N LEU A 639 -10.70 -4.04 -31.05
CA LEU A 639 -10.82 -3.04 -32.10
C LEU A 639 -10.28 -3.56 -33.43
N ASP A 640 -9.11 -4.22 -33.41
CA ASP A 640 -8.46 -4.80 -34.57
C ASP A 640 -7.59 -5.99 -34.13
N PRO A 641 -7.74 -7.19 -34.71
CA PRO A 641 -6.92 -8.37 -34.38
C PRO A 641 -5.39 -8.14 -34.55
N ARG A 642 -4.96 -7.10 -35.28
CA ARG A 642 -3.55 -6.72 -35.40
C ARG A 642 -2.99 -6.11 -34.10
N LEU A 643 -3.86 -5.72 -33.18
CA LEU A 643 -3.53 -5.14 -31.88
C LEU A 643 -3.57 -6.23 -30.77
N ASP A 644 -3.58 -7.49 -31.14
CA ASP A 644 -3.54 -8.62 -30.19
C ASP A 644 -2.38 -8.46 -29.22
N GLY A 645 -2.67 -8.67 -27.93
CA GLY A 645 -1.72 -8.45 -26.83
C GLY A 645 -1.52 -7.00 -26.40
N LEU A 646 -2.20 -6.03 -27.04
CA LEU A 646 -2.08 -4.62 -26.66
C LEU A 646 -3.23 -4.19 -25.74
N THR A 647 -2.88 -3.78 -24.52
CA THR A 647 -3.82 -3.24 -23.52
C THR A 647 -3.49 -1.79 -23.20
N ALA A 648 -4.51 -0.94 -23.20
CA ALA A 648 -4.40 0.45 -22.75
C ALA A 648 -5.04 0.61 -21.37
N ASN A 649 -4.42 1.43 -20.51
CA ASN A 649 -5.00 1.87 -19.25
C ASN A 649 -4.88 3.39 -19.08
N ALA A 650 -5.81 3.98 -18.34
CA ALA A 650 -5.79 5.39 -18.02
C ALA A 650 -6.47 5.64 -16.67
N GLY A 651 -5.96 6.61 -15.92
CA GLY A 651 -6.55 7.11 -14.70
C GLY A 651 -6.49 8.63 -14.67
N PHE A 652 -7.56 9.26 -14.22
CA PHE A 652 -7.60 10.70 -14.01
C PHE A 652 -8.24 11.02 -12.68
N THR A 653 -7.62 11.94 -11.95
CA THR A 653 -8.15 12.46 -10.69
C THR A 653 -8.18 13.97 -10.75
N TYR A 654 -9.33 14.54 -10.43
CA TYR A 654 -9.47 15.96 -10.10
C TYR A 654 -9.86 16.10 -8.63
N THR A 655 -9.07 16.83 -7.86
CA THR A 655 -9.32 17.12 -6.45
C THR A 655 -9.28 18.61 -6.18
N LYS A 656 -10.27 19.12 -5.45
CA LYS A 656 -10.26 20.48 -4.90
C LYS A 656 -10.40 20.38 -3.39
N ALA A 657 -9.33 20.74 -2.67
CA ALA A 657 -9.28 20.78 -1.21
C ALA A 657 -9.07 22.22 -0.75
N THR A 658 -10.03 22.79 0.01
CA THR A 658 -10.04 24.20 0.40
C THR A 658 -10.31 24.39 1.88
N ALA A 659 -9.68 25.40 2.46
CA ALA A 659 -9.99 25.87 3.81
C ALA A 659 -11.33 26.62 3.82
N GLU A 660 -12.24 26.28 4.75
CA GLU A 660 -13.58 26.86 4.89
C GLU A 660 -13.82 27.51 6.26
N GLY A 661 -12.94 27.25 7.22
CA GLY A 661 -13.02 27.82 8.55
C GLY A 661 -12.81 29.35 8.58
N ASP A 662 -12.89 29.94 9.75
CA ASP A 662 -12.59 31.38 9.95
C ASP A 662 -11.08 31.59 10.02
N VAL A 663 -10.43 31.45 8.86
CA VAL A 663 -8.99 31.57 8.68
C VAL A 663 -8.68 32.57 7.56
N PRO A 664 -7.53 33.29 7.63
CA PRO A 664 -7.17 34.30 6.63
C PRO A 664 -7.05 33.78 5.19
N PHE A 665 -6.90 32.47 5.02
CA PHE A 665 -6.80 31.80 3.72
C PHE A 665 -8.06 31.01 3.32
N LYS A 666 -9.22 31.37 3.86
CA LYS A 666 -10.51 30.79 3.51
C LYS A 666 -10.74 30.77 1.98
N GLY A 667 -11.23 29.65 1.48
CA GLY A 667 -11.48 29.42 0.05
C GLY A 667 -10.24 29.15 -0.79
N ARG A 668 -9.03 29.14 -0.19
CA ARG A 668 -7.78 28.80 -0.89
C ARG A 668 -7.47 27.30 -0.76
N ASP A 669 -6.72 26.82 -1.76
CA ASP A 669 -6.27 25.41 -1.77
C ASP A 669 -5.38 25.10 -0.59
N LEU A 670 -5.55 23.90 -0.05
CA LEU A 670 -4.63 23.34 0.93
C LEU A 670 -3.26 23.04 0.26
N PRO A 671 -2.17 22.99 1.04
CA PRO A 671 -0.84 22.78 0.48
C PRO A 671 -0.57 21.31 0.13
N LEU A 672 0.45 21.08 -0.70
CA LEU A 672 1.09 19.79 -0.99
C LEU A 672 0.16 18.74 -1.62
N TYR A 673 -0.77 19.17 -2.45
CA TYR A 673 -1.52 18.29 -3.36
C TYR A 673 -1.66 18.93 -4.74
N SER A 674 -1.77 18.10 -5.79
CA SER A 674 -2.08 18.53 -7.16
C SER A 674 -3.58 18.41 -7.40
N ARG A 675 -4.19 19.41 -8.03
CA ARG A 675 -5.61 19.34 -8.39
C ARG A 675 -5.90 18.27 -9.43
N GLU A 676 -4.98 18.12 -10.38
CA GLU A 676 -5.12 17.21 -11.50
C GLU A 676 -3.96 16.24 -11.52
N VAL A 677 -4.28 14.96 -11.61
CA VAL A 677 -3.31 13.87 -11.79
C VAL A 677 -3.82 12.98 -12.91
N LEU A 678 -2.97 12.71 -13.89
CA LEU A 678 -3.23 11.81 -15.00
C LEU A 678 -2.20 10.68 -14.99
N THR A 679 -2.68 9.46 -15.14
CA THR A 679 -1.87 8.29 -15.45
C THR A 679 -2.36 7.69 -16.76
N ALA A 680 -1.45 7.23 -17.60
CA ALA A 680 -1.81 6.49 -18.81
C ALA A 680 -0.73 5.46 -19.09
N GLY A 681 -1.11 4.30 -19.59
CA GLY A 681 -0.21 3.21 -19.89
C GLY A 681 -0.63 2.44 -21.14
N LEU A 682 0.36 1.92 -21.82
CA LEU A 682 0.21 0.92 -22.87
C LEU A 682 1.08 -0.29 -22.52
N ARG A 683 0.46 -1.45 -22.51
CA ARG A 683 1.13 -2.74 -22.36
C ARG A 683 0.97 -3.53 -23.63
N TYR A 684 2.10 -4.09 -24.13
CA TYR A 684 2.11 -4.94 -25.31
C TYR A 684 2.80 -6.25 -25.01
N ASP A 685 2.01 -7.30 -24.96
CA ASP A 685 2.48 -8.67 -24.80
C ASP A 685 2.55 -9.37 -26.16
N ILE A 686 3.75 -9.80 -26.56
CA ILE A 686 3.98 -10.52 -27.82
C ILE A 686 4.96 -11.66 -27.61
N ASN A 687 4.51 -12.90 -27.82
CA ASN A 687 5.28 -14.11 -27.52
C ASN A 687 5.77 -14.11 -26.06
N HIS A 688 7.09 -14.00 -25.85
CA HIS A 688 7.73 -13.94 -24.53
C HIS A 688 8.11 -12.50 -24.11
N TRP A 689 7.76 -11.50 -24.91
CA TRP A 689 8.07 -10.11 -24.62
C TRP A 689 6.88 -9.40 -24.00
N THR A 690 7.17 -8.58 -22.99
CA THR A 690 6.24 -7.58 -22.44
C THR A 690 6.88 -6.21 -22.55
N HIS A 691 6.19 -5.29 -23.22
CA HIS A 691 6.62 -3.91 -23.35
C HIS A 691 5.62 -2.99 -22.62
N ASN A 692 6.13 -2.07 -21.84
CA ASN A 692 5.31 -1.09 -21.11
C ASN A 692 5.77 0.34 -21.42
N LEU A 693 4.80 1.20 -21.66
CA LEU A 693 4.94 2.65 -21.74
C LEU A 693 4.01 3.26 -20.72
N ASP A 694 4.53 4.02 -19.77
CA ASP A 694 3.76 4.67 -18.72
C ASP A 694 3.97 6.17 -18.70
N VAL A 695 2.90 6.91 -18.56
CA VAL A 695 2.89 8.36 -18.43
C VAL A 695 2.27 8.73 -17.10
N TYR A 696 2.93 9.55 -16.33
CA TYR A 696 2.42 10.22 -15.15
C TYR A 696 2.49 11.73 -15.33
N ALA A 697 1.40 12.42 -15.07
CA ALA A 697 1.35 13.88 -15.11
C ALA A 697 0.59 14.44 -13.91
N GLN A 698 1.11 15.50 -13.32
CA GLN A 698 0.42 16.24 -12.27
C GLN A 698 0.47 17.74 -12.49
N SER A 699 -0.61 18.44 -12.09
CA SER A 699 -0.62 19.90 -12.04
C SER A 699 0.23 20.45 -10.91
N GLY A 700 0.49 21.76 -10.92
CA GLY A 700 1.23 22.42 -9.85
C GLY A 700 0.58 22.27 -8.49
N GLN A 701 1.42 22.39 -7.44
CA GLN A 701 1.02 22.34 -6.04
C GLN A 701 1.36 23.66 -5.35
N ARG A 702 0.76 23.87 -4.18
CA ARG A 702 1.15 24.95 -3.29
C ARG A 702 2.04 24.40 -2.18
N ALA A 703 3.14 25.08 -1.89
CA ALA A 703 3.90 24.80 -0.70
C ALA A 703 3.18 25.34 0.56
N PRO A 704 3.45 24.79 1.73
CA PRO A 704 2.99 25.38 2.99
C PRO A 704 3.46 26.82 3.10
N GLY A 705 2.58 27.72 3.57
CA GLY A 705 2.94 29.11 3.87
C GLY A 705 3.47 29.26 5.31
N THR A 706 3.95 30.44 5.65
CA THR A 706 4.25 30.83 7.03
C THR A 706 2.99 31.38 7.72
N GLY A 707 2.54 30.73 8.77
CA GLY A 707 1.38 31.17 9.53
C GLY A 707 0.15 31.29 8.66
N THR A 708 -0.40 32.50 8.56
CA THR A 708 -1.63 32.80 7.80
C THR A 708 -1.39 33.24 6.35
N THR A 709 -0.14 33.25 5.89
CA THR A 709 0.25 33.83 4.59
C THR A 709 0.56 32.74 3.58
N TYR A 710 -0.16 32.74 2.46
CA TYR A 710 0.22 31.98 1.28
C TYR A 710 1.33 32.71 0.53
N ILE A 711 2.46 32.03 0.33
CA ILE A 711 3.59 32.53 -0.41
C ILE A 711 3.59 31.82 -1.77
N THR A 712 3.27 32.53 -2.84
CA THR A 712 3.25 31.98 -4.20
C THR A 712 4.61 32.09 -4.88
N GLN A 713 5.38 33.13 -4.56
CA GLN A 713 6.74 33.30 -5.08
C GLN A 713 7.73 32.45 -4.30
N GLY A 714 8.70 31.85 -5.01
CA GLY A 714 9.77 31.11 -4.39
C GLY A 714 10.59 31.96 -3.43
N THR A 715 10.76 31.51 -2.20
CA THR A 715 11.63 32.17 -1.22
C THR A 715 13.10 31.84 -1.48
N ALA A 716 14.00 32.76 -1.11
CA ALA A 716 15.44 32.58 -1.33
C ALA A 716 15.99 31.32 -0.62
N ASP A 717 15.40 30.92 0.50
CA ASP A 717 15.74 29.71 1.25
C ASP A 717 15.12 28.42 0.69
N GLY A 718 14.33 28.53 -0.37
CA GLY A 718 13.72 27.40 -1.09
C GLY A 718 12.50 26.76 -0.42
N GLN A 719 12.09 27.22 0.78
CA GLN A 719 11.06 26.52 1.58
C GLN A 719 9.65 26.71 1.08
N TYR A 720 9.32 27.92 0.62
CA TYR A 720 7.98 28.36 0.27
C TYR A 720 7.90 28.76 -1.20
N GLY A 721 6.71 28.87 -1.71
CA GLY A 721 6.39 29.19 -3.08
C GLY A 721 5.72 28.04 -3.80
N ASP A 722 5.14 28.33 -4.97
CA ASP A 722 4.46 27.32 -5.78
C ASP A 722 5.46 26.22 -6.23
N ILE A 723 4.94 25.01 -6.35
CA ILE A 723 5.66 23.84 -6.86
C ILE A 723 5.09 23.56 -8.24
N PRO A 724 5.91 23.58 -9.32
CA PRO A 724 5.43 23.35 -10.68
C PRO A 724 4.91 21.91 -10.87
N GLY A 725 3.94 21.76 -11.78
CA GLY A 725 3.54 20.47 -12.29
C GLY A 725 4.62 19.85 -13.19
N TYR A 726 4.52 18.55 -13.43
CA TYR A 726 5.45 17.85 -14.31
C TYR A 726 4.80 16.65 -14.99
N VAL A 727 5.49 16.14 -16.01
CA VAL A 727 5.15 14.92 -16.73
C VAL A 727 6.34 13.98 -16.69
N SER A 728 6.15 12.74 -16.30
CA SER A 728 7.17 11.68 -16.37
C SER A 728 6.71 10.58 -17.32
N VAL A 729 7.61 10.16 -18.20
CA VAL A 729 7.37 9.04 -19.13
C VAL A 729 8.38 7.96 -18.82
N ASN A 730 7.89 6.73 -18.62
CA ASN A 730 8.69 5.56 -18.32
C ASN A 730 8.48 4.50 -19.41
N VAL A 731 9.53 3.77 -19.75
CA VAL A 731 9.47 2.64 -20.68
C VAL A 731 10.17 1.44 -20.08
N ARG A 732 9.64 0.25 -20.34
CA ARG A 732 10.24 -1.02 -19.94
C ARG A 732 10.01 -2.07 -21.02
N SER A 733 10.98 -2.95 -21.20
CA SER A 733 10.85 -4.18 -21.98
C SER A 733 11.33 -5.36 -21.15
N GLY A 734 10.54 -6.40 -21.09
CA GLY A 734 10.85 -7.65 -20.38
C GLY A 734 10.79 -8.82 -21.33
N TYR A 735 11.60 -9.85 -21.06
CA TYR A 735 11.60 -11.13 -21.77
C TYR A 735 11.55 -12.27 -20.77
N ASP A 736 10.58 -13.18 -20.95
CA ASP A 736 10.42 -14.39 -20.15
C ASP A 736 10.95 -15.60 -20.94
N PHE A 737 12.03 -16.22 -20.46
CA PHE A 737 12.63 -17.41 -21.08
C PHE A 737 11.86 -18.70 -20.81
N GLY A 738 10.85 -18.65 -19.94
CA GLY A 738 10.04 -19.79 -19.56
C GLY A 738 10.83 -20.93 -18.91
N ALA A 739 10.21 -22.10 -18.84
CA ALA A 739 10.78 -23.27 -18.17
C ALA A 739 12.11 -23.77 -18.77
N GLN A 740 12.44 -23.40 -20.02
CA GLN A 740 13.68 -23.81 -20.69
C GLN A 740 14.93 -23.29 -19.98
N LEU A 741 14.86 -22.13 -19.30
CA LEU A 741 15.96 -21.54 -18.54
C LEU A 741 15.53 -21.25 -17.09
N SER A 742 14.91 -22.22 -16.44
CA SER A 742 14.49 -22.10 -15.02
C SER A 742 13.64 -20.85 -14.76
N ASN A 743 12.70 -20.53 -15.64
CA ASN A 743 11.85 -19.34 -15.57
C ASN A 743 12.63 -18.03 -15.41
N LEU A 744 13.80 -17.93 -16.06
CA LEU A 744 14.57 -16.69 -16.09
C LEU A 744 13.74 -15.59 -16.77
N LYS A 745 13.60 -14.47 -16.10
CA LYS A 745 13.01 -13.24 -16.64
C LYS A 745 14.05 -12.13 -16.62
N LEU A 746 14.17 -11.42 -17.74
CA LEU A 746 15.05 -10.26 -17.85
C LEU A 746 14.19 -9.03 -18.19
N GLY A 747 14.52 -7.89 -17.60
CA GLY A 747 13.88 -6.62 -17.87
C GLY A 747 14.89 -5.49 -17.98
N VAL A 748 14.62 -4.55 -18.86
CA VAL A 748 15.38 -3.31 -18.98
C VAL A 748 14.42 -2.15 -19.13
N GLY A 749 14.76 -0.98 -18.56
CA GLY A 749 13.89 0.16 -18.69
C GLY A 749 14.55 1.48 -18.37
N VAL A 750 13.79 2.55 -18.63
CA VAL A 750 14.19 3.92 -18.38
C VAL A 750 13.01 4.64 -17.72
N LYS A 751 13.23 5.21 -16.54
CA LYS A 751 12.31 6.13 -15.89
C LYS A 751 12.66 7.57 -16.26
N ASN A 752 11.66 8.43 -16.33
CA ASN A 752 11.81 9.84 -16.74
C ASN A 752 12.63 9.97 -18.02
N VAL A 753 12.17 9.34 -19.10
CA VAL A 753 12.87 9.25 -20.41
C VAL A 753 13.37 10.60 -20.93
N PHE A 754 12.58 11.65 -20.70
CA PHE A 754 12.90 13.00 -21.18
C PHE A 754 13.79 13.81 -20.24
N ASP A 755 14.21 13.22 -19.10
CA ASP A 755 15.02 13.87 -18.06
C ASP A 755 14.40 15.20 -17.57
N GLN A 756 13.06 15.21 -17.46
CA GLN A 756 12.35 16.41 -17.01
C GLN A 756 12.68 16.68 -15.55
N GLN A 757 13.33 17.83 -15.32
CA GLN A 757 13.62 18.29 -13.98
C GLN A 757 12.34 18.75 -13.28
N HIS A 758 12.10 18.22 -12.10
CA HIS A 758 11.01 18.61 -11.24
C HIS A 758 11.49 18.62 -9.77
N TYR A 759 10.75 19.29 -8.91
CA TYR A 759 11.12 19.42 -7.51
C TYR A 759 9.90 19.57 -6.61
N THR A 760 10.10 19.33 -5.32
CA THR A 760 9.16 19.69 -4.26
C THR A 760 9.82 20.63 -3.25
N ARG A 761 9.05 21.12 -2.29
CA ARG A 761 9.52 22.02 -1.22
C ARG A 761 9.22 21.46 0.15
N SER A 762 10.11 21.70 1.09
CA SER A 762 9.90 21.37 2.49
C SER A 762 10.20 22.56 3.38
N SER A 763 9.37 22.75 4.39
CA SER A 763 9.59 23.72 5.47
C SER A 763 9.96 23.05 6.81
N ASP A 764 10.30 21.75 6.78
CA ASP A 764 10.76 20.97 7.93
C ASP A 764 12.20 21.28 8.35
N ASN A 765 12.71 20.50 9.30
CA ASN A 765 14.06 20.66 9.86
C ASN A 765 15.14 20.70 8.77
N ASN A 766 14.99 19.91 7.71
CA ASN A 766 15.87 19.87 6.56
C ASN A 766 15.23 20.62 5.36
N ALA A 767 14.85 21.86 5.62
CA ALA A 767 14.01 22.65 4.73
C ALA A 767 14.72 23.12 3.45
N GLY A 768 13.94 23.32 2.39
CA GLY A 768 14.42 23.80 1.09
C GLY A 768 13.77 23.11 -0.10
N LEU A 769 14.43 23.20 -1.25
CA LEU A 769 14.06 22.53 -2.51
C LEU A 769 14.63 21.11 -2.55
N TYR A 770 13.80 20.17 -2.96
CA TYR A 770 14.16 18.76 -3.17
C TYR A 770 13.94 18.38 -4.63
N LEU A 771 15.04 18.01 -5.29
CA LEU A 771 14.98 17.49 -6.66
C LEU A 771 14.25 16.16 -6.72
N GLY A 772 13.35 16.00 -7.71
CA GLY A 772 12.70 14.72 -8.02
C GLY A 772 13.64 13.79 -8.81
N GLN A 773 13.18 12.56 -9.08
CA GLN A 773 13.97 11.53 -9.75
C GLN A 773 14.35 11.96 -11.18
N PRO A 774 15.66 12.05 -11.53
CA PRO A 774 16.10 12.34 -12.90
C PRO A 774 15.91 11.09 -13.77
N ARG A 775 16.28 11.19 -15.06
CA ARG A 775 16.30 10.01 -15.93
C ARG A 775 17.16 8.90 -15.32
N THR A 776 16.55 7.74 -15.19
CA THR A 776 17.12 6.59 -14.48
C THR A 776 17.00 5.34 -15.33
N PHE A 777 18.08 4.63 -15.50
CA PHE A 777 18.17 3.35 -16.22
C PHE A 777 18.14 2.20 -15.23
N PHE A 778 17.47 1.12 -15.57
CA PHE A 778 17.48 -0.09 -14.73
C PHE A 778 17.53 -1.38 -15.55
N VAL A 779 18.10 -2.40 -14.93
CA VAL A 779 18.15 -3.78 -15.43
C VAL A 779 17.65 -4.70 -14.32
N GLN A 780 16.75 -5.59 -14.67
CA GLN A 780 16.15 -6.57 -13.77
C GLN A 780 16.43 -7.97 -14.24
N ALA A 781 16.70 -8.89 -13.32
CA ALA A 781 16.79 -10.32 -13.58
C ALA A 781 16.10 -11.08 -12.44
N SER A 782 15.32 -12.10 -12.75
CA SER A 782 14.76 -13.03 -11.75
C SER A 782 14.72 -14.44 -12.28
N VAL A 783 14.88 -15.42 -11.39
CA VAL A 783 14.83 -16.86 -11.66
C VAL A 783 13.87 -17.50 -10.68
N GLY A 784 12.89 -18.26 -11.21
CA GLY A 784 11.94 -19.04 -10.42
C GLY A 784 12.27 -20.55 -10.47
N PHE A 785 12.04 -21.27 -9.40
CA PHE A 785 12.29 -22.71 -9.29
C PHE A 785 11.27 -23.41 -8.41
#